data_587196b98b20d70b122455d9eb5370ba
#
_entry.id   587196b98b20d70b122455d9eb5370ba
#
_cell.length_a   1.000
_cell.length_b   1.000
_cell.length_c   1.000
_cell.angle_alpha   90.00
_cell.angle_beta   90.00
_cell.angle_gamma   90.00
#
_symmetry.space_group_name_H-M   'P 1'
#
loop_
_entity.id
_entity.type
_entity.pdbx_description
1 polymer ?
#
loop_
_entity_poly.entity_id
_entity_poly.type
_entity_poly.pdbx_seq_one_letter_code
_entity_poly.pdbx_strand_id
1 'polypeptide(L)'
;LDMQVTMSMGLVGIRMICINATPQHPTGIGFPAAETSIIAMTPLQIANDMWLIDQDRITRLERHGIANQRVLDLHAMADEALDVARDALREQRYDVAVSFARHAWGYESRAYPDVQKTAEDVVKGVLFYLAILLPFAFFGERLFVHARTIITQIIGTVVVFIFFFLLLAMVHPAFALTNSPPIILLAFIVMALAVLVIAIVTMKFNQELKAMKQSRGGVHEADVGRLSVAGAAFGLGIANMRRRKTRTGLTAFTLILLTFTVLSFTSVKSYLRSNEIRLAHAPAYDGLMLRDRSWLSLEAPTADIISNELKDNAVVSPRAWYTSTDIEKELVIDITRSDDPSQSYSVNAILGMSPQEDQVMSMEDVVVAGRWIAEGEKDVCLLPTTVAKTLGITSDQMGSAFVKVFGTDFRVIGLLDENRLRTLDDLDGEPMTPVNYAMLRPEVIEELKRQAERRSQLGTSGAQSLLQEYKHYGPEKLAVLPYSRVLELGGTLRSIGVRYFEPDMVGDEVARLMKRFALSLYAGIAGDSYLFSSVSMTSASGLEMLVIPILIAALIVLNTMLGAVFERTKEIGIYSSLGLAPTHIGTLFLAEASVFANLGAIVGYLLGQVLAKIIHATNLNLGVELNYSSMSAVGVTVVVVIVVLLSTVYPSRKAAEIASPGIARKWELPDPVGDALVVVLPFTVTGRDAYGVAEFLQEYFAEYVGYAGGEFLAENVRLEPLGDEFSDGVATSMRMWLAPYDLGVSQDFQMACVPTEDEDIFAIEIRLTRLAGDISSWKKTNSLFLSSIRKQFLIWRTVPQGEKVAYADRAERTLGKEAVAG
;
A
#
# COMPACT_ATOMS: atom_id res chain seq x y z
N LEU A 1 -26.42 31.77 28.96
CA LEU A 1 -25.67 30.99 27.94
C LEU A 1 -26.21 29.57 27.97
N ASP A 2 -27.13 29.25 27.04
CA ASP A 2 -27.61 27.87 26.85
C ASP A 2 -26.49 27.01 26.29
N MET A 3 -25.72 26.41 27.16
CA MET A 3 -24.61 25.50 26.76
C MET A 3 -25.17 24.08 26.60
N GLN A 4 -25.08 23.55 25.41
CA GLN A 4 -25.43 22.17 25.13
C GLN A 4 -24.16 21.31 25.29
N VAL A 5 -24.23 20.24 26.06
CA VAL A 5 -23.11 19.35 26.33
C VAL A 5 -23.34 18.04 25.59
N THR A 6 -22.35 17.60 24.84
CA THR A 6 -22.30 16.26 24.25
C THR A 6 -21.11 15.53 24.82
N MET A 7 -21.24 14.25 25.09
CA MET A 7 -20.16 13.42 25.61
C MET A 7 -19.75 12.37 24.57
N SER A 8 -18.44 12.25 24.34
CA SER A 8 -17.88 11.15 23.56
C SER A 8 -16.71 10.57 24.36
N MET A 9 -16.75 9.30 24.63
CA MET A 9 -15.74 8.58 25.40
C MET A 9 -15.33 7.31 24.66
N GLY A 10 -14.04 6.96 24.68
CA GLY A 10 -13.53 5.68 24.19
C GLY A 10 -13.45 4.69 25.33
N LEU A 11 -14.02 3.52 25.18
CA LEU A 11 -13.92 2.41 26.13
C LEU A 11 -13.52 1.15 25.39
N VAL A 12 -12.40 0.51 25.78
CA VAL A 12 -11.92 -0.75 25.14
C VAL A 12 -11.80 -0.66 23.59
N GLY A 13 -11.33 0.49 23.09
CA GLY A 13 -11.32 0.73 21.63
C GLY A 13 -12.71 0.98 21.02
N ILE A 14 -13.74 1.10 21.81
CA ILE A 14 -15.13 1.31 21.43
C ILE A 14 -15.54 2.73 21.80
N ARG A 15 -16.29 3.38 20.94
CA ARG A 15 -16.79 4.75 21.23
C ARG A 15 -18.13 4.71 21.95
N MET A 16 -18.28 5.55 22.97
CA MET A 16 -19.55 5.90 23.57
C MET A 16 -19.90 7.31 23.15
N ILE A 17 -21.05 7.48 22.53
CA ILE A 17 -21.53 8.78 22.05
C ILE A 17 -22.88 9.06 22.76
N CYS A 18 -22.93 10.15 23.50
CA CYS A 18 -24.13 10.59 24.17
C CYS A 18 -24.42 12.05 23.78
N ILE A 19 -25.41 12.24 22.92
CA ILE A 19 -25.68 13.50 22.20
C ILE A 19 -27.12 13.93 22.28
N ASN A 20 -27.97 13.20 23.01
CA ASN A 20 -29.41 13.41 23.06
C ASN A 20 -30.01 13.42 21.64
N ALA A 21 -29.78 12.34 20.90
CA ALA A 21 -30.32 12.17 19.56
C ALA A 21 -31.85 11.90 19.62
N THR A 22 -32.53 12.44 18.63
CA THR A 22 -33.94 12.16 18.39
C THR A 22 -34.18 11.80 16.91
N PRO A 23 -35.27 11.14 16.54
CA PRO A 23 -35.57 10.84 15.13
C PRO A 23 -35.62 12.10 14.24
N GLN A 24 -35.97 13.27 14.80
CA GLN A 24 -35.98 14.56 14.09
C GLN A 24 -34.57 15.18 14.02
N HIS A 25 -33.71 14.91 15.01
CA HIS A 25 -32.35 15.42 15.10
C HIS A 25 -31.38 14.28 15.39
N PRO A 26 -31.07 13.43 14.40
CA PRO A 26 -30.19 12.25 14.58
C PRO A 26 -28.77 12.61 15.01
N THR A 27 -28.32 13.83 14.66
CA THR A 27 -27.00 14.36 15.05
C THR A 27 -26.95 14.86 16.50
N GLY A 28 -28.09 14.76 17.21
CA GLY A 28 -28.24 15.18 18.61
C GLY A 28 -28.45 16.68 18.77
N ILE A 29 -29.19 17.01 19.83
CA ILE A 29 -29.41 18.39 20.26
C ILE A 29 -28.56 18.77 21.47
N GLY A 30 -27.82 17.77 22.04
CA GLY A 30 -27.10 17.92 23.30
C GLY A 30 -27.99 17.94 24.53
N PHE A 31 -27.36 18.04 25.68
CA PHE A 31 -28.04 18.15 26.99
C PHE A 31 -27.88 19.57 27.52
N PRO A 32 -28.98 20.27 27.90
CA PRO A 32 -28.85 21.59 28.46
C PRO A 32 -28.14 21.53 29.83
N ALA A 33 -26.95 22.12 29.92
CA ALA A 33 -26.09 22.04 31.09
C ALA A 33 -26.71 22.61 32.36
N ALA A 34 -27.65 23.55 32.22
CA ALA A 34 -28.35 24.17 33.35
C ALA A 34 -29.44 23.27 33.98
N GLU A 35 -30.02 22.37 33.21
CA GLU A 35 -31.17 21.57 33.58
C GLU A 35 -30.83 20.12 33.86
N THR A 36 -29.76 19.61 33.22
CA THR A 36 -29.38 18.20 33.26
C THR A 36 -28.23 17.97 34.25
N SER A 37 -28.58 17.55 35.47
CA SER A 37 -27.58 17.16 36.48
C SER A 37 -27.20 15.68 36.39
N ILE A 38 -28.10 14.82 35.95
CA ILE A 38 -27.90 13.36 35.81
C ILE A 38 -28.57 12.88 34.52
N ILE A 39 -27.87 12.07 33.77
CA ILE A 39 -28.42 11.34 32.64
C ILE A 39 -28.85 9.96 33.10
N ALA A 40 -30.15 9.77 33.26
CA ALA A 40 -30.72 8.49 33.69
C ALA A 40 -30.51 7.42 32.62
N MET A 41 -30.32 6.17 33.05
CA MET A 41 -30.10 5.02 32.13
C MET A 41 -29.09 5.29 31.02
N THR A 42 -27.94 5.83 31.38
CA THR A 42 -26.85 6.20 30.45
C THR A 42 -26.54 5.14 29.41
N PRO A 43 -26.48 3.83 29.73
CA PRO A 43 -26.23 2.78 28.70
C PRO A 43 -27.30 2.75 27.61
N LEU A 44 -28.58 2.91 27.98
CA LEU A 44 -29.68 2.93 27.01
C LEU A 44 -29.63 4.21 26.15
N GLN A 45 -29.34 5.36 26.77
CA GLN A 45 -29.21 6.62 26.05
C GLN A 45 -28.08 6.56 25.03
N ILE A 46 -26.92 6.05 25.41
CA ILE A 46 -25.76 5.88 24.49
C ILE A 46 -26.10 4.95 23.34
N ALA A 47 -26.69 3.79 23.63
CA ALA A 47 -27.08 2.84 22.59
C ALA A 47 -28.09 3.44 21.61
N ASN A 48 -29.11 4.14 22.12
CA ASN A 48 -30.12 4.81 21.31
C ASN A 48 -29.55 5.97 20.49
N ASP A 49 -28.67 6.78 21.05
CA ASP A 49 -28.03 7.89 20.35
C ASP A 49 -27.13 7.38 19.21
N MET A 50 -26.36 6.34 19.45
CA MET A 50 -25.51 5.72 18.42
C MET A 50 -26.35 5.07 17.32
N TRP A 51 -27.40 4.34 17.69
CA TRP A 51 -28.32 3.73 16.73
C TRP A 51 -28.98 4.79 15.83
N LEU A 52 -29.50 5.89 16.40
CA LEU A 52 -30.15 6.96 15.63
C LEU A 52 -29.18 7.65 14.65
N ILE A 53 -27.94 7.88 15.07
CA ILE A 53 -26.92 8.51 14.20
C ILE A 53 -26.52 7.60 13.03
N ASP A 54 -26.39 6.31 13.29
CA ASP A 54 -26.02 5.35 12.27
C ASP A 54 -27.22 5.01 11.38
N GLN A 55 -28.42 4.94 11.89
CA GLN A 55 -29.68 4.82 11.11
C GLN A 55 -29.81 5.93 10.07
N ASP A 56 -29.59 7.20 10.45
CA ASP A 56 -29.62 8.32 9.50
C ASP A 56 -28.55 8.19 8.43
N ARG A 57 -27.32 7.84 8.81
CA ARG A 57 -26.21 7.64 7.88
C ARG A 57 -26.43 6.46 6.96
N ILE A 58 -26.84 5.31 7.49
CA ILE A 58 -27.15 4.09 6.71
C ILE A 58 -28.27 4.40 5.73
N THR A 59 -29.35 5.04 6.17
CA THR A 59 -30.48 5.41 5.30
C THR A 59 -30.02 6.34 4.16
N ARG A 60 -29.12 7.28 4.42
CA ARG A 60 -28.53 8.14 3.37
C ARG A 60 -27.66 7.36 2.41
N LEU A 61 -26.84 6.42 2.89
CA LEU A 61 -26.00 5.55 2.07
C LEU A 61 -26.87 4.63 1.18
N GLU A 62 -27.87 3.97 1.76
CA GLU A 62 -28.79 3.08 1.04
C GLU A 62 -29.59 3.80 -0.05
N ARG A 63 -30.08 5.04 0.20
CA ARG A 63 -30.73 5.87 -0.83
C ARG A 63 -29.87 6.10 -2.07
N HIS A 64 -28.57 5.92 -1.95
CA HIS A 64 -27.63 6.07 -3.04
C HIS A 64 -27.04 4.72 -3.52
N GLY A 65 -27.68 3.60 -3.13
CA GLY A 65 -27.25 2.25 -3.53
C GLY A 65 -25.95 1.77 -2.86
N ILE A 66 -25.55 2.37 -1.74
CA ILE A 66 -24.37 1.95 -0.97
C ILE A 66 -24.85 1.13 0.21
N ALA A 67 -24.77 -0.18 0.11
CA ALA A 67 -25.11 -1.10 1.19
C ALA A 67 -23.87 -1.86 1.65
N ASN A 68 -23.72 -2.00 2.97
CA ASN A 68 -22.74 -2.89 3.58
C ASN A 68 -23.51 -3.89 4.44
N GLN A 69 -23.63 -5.13 3.97
CA GLN A 69 -24.46 -6.15 4.62
C GLN A 69 -24.08 -6.35 6.08
N ARG A 70 -22.79 -6.34 6.39
CA ARG A 70 -22.29 -6.47 7.76
C ARG A 70 -22.82 -5.36 8.68
N VAL A 71 -22.81 -4.12 8.18
CA VAL A 71 -23.31 -2.95 8.93
C VAL A 71 -24.80 -3.10 9.16
N LEU A 72 -25.55 -3.50 8.13
CA LEU A 72 -26.99 -3.73 8.22
C LEU A 72 -27.34 -4.82 9.22
N ASP A 73 -26.62 -5.93 9.22
CA ASP A 73 -26.83 -7.03 10.17
C ASP A 73 -26.56 -6.62 11.61
N LEU A 74 -25.46 -5.89 11.86
CA LEU A 74 -25.12 -5.38 13.20
C LEU A 74 -26.15 -4.34 13.69
N HIS A 75 -26.55 -3.45 12.80
CA HIS A 75 -27.54 -2.40 13.09
C HIS A 75 -28.93 -2.98 13.39
N ALA A 76 -29.36 -4.01 12.66
CA ALA A 76 -30.60 -4.74 12.93
C ALA A 76 -30.57 -5.48 14.29
N MET A 77 -29.43 -6.14 14.62
CA MET A 77 -29.26 -6.75 15.94
C MET A 77 -29.27 -5.74 17.08
N ALA A 78 -28.76 -4.53 16.83
CA ALA A 78 -28.80 -3.43 17.81
C ALA A 78 -30.24 -2.93 18.02
N ASP A 79 -31.05 -2.83 16.97
CA ASP A 79 -32.47 -2.44 17.06
C ASP A 79 -33.28 -3.45 17.87
N GLU A 80 -33.12 -4.74 17.57
CA GLU A 80 -33.79 -5.80 18.33
C GLU A 80 -33.39 -5.77 19.82
N ALA A 81 -32.14 -5.55 20.14
CA ALA A 81 -31.66 -5.43 21.51
C ALA A 81 -32.19 -4.16 22.19
N LEU A 82 -32.31 -3.03 21.47
CA LEU A 82 -32.92 -1.81 22.00
C LEU A 82 -34.40 -1.97 22.31
N ASP A 83 -35.14 -2.69 21.51
CA ASP A 83 -36.56 -2.96 21.76
C ASP A 83 -36.76 -3.79 23.03
N VAL A 84 -35.97 -4.89 23.19
CA VAL A 84 -36.00 -5.67 24.43
C VAL A 84 -35.61 -4.82 25.65
N ALA A 85 -34.58 -3.95 25.51
CA ALA A 85 -34.18 -3.05 26.60
C ALA A 85 -35.29 -2.06 26.99
N ARG A 86 -35.99 -1.49 26.00
CA ARG A 86 -37.10 -0.55 26.24
C ARG A 86 -38.30 -1.23 26.90
N ASP A 87 -38.64 -2.45 26.49
CA ASP A 87 -39.74 -3.22 27.08
C ASP A 87 -39.38 -3.68 28.49
N ALA A 88 -38.18 -4.15 28.74
CA ALA A 88 -37.70 -4.49 30.09
C ALA A 88 -37.74 -3.24 31.04
N LEU A 89 -37.42 -2.05 30.53
CA LEU A 89 -37.49 -0.81 31.30
C LEU A 89 -38.94 -0.47 31.66
N ARG A 90 -39.89 -0.67 30.74
CA ARG A 90 -41.33 -0.49 30.98
C ARG A 90 -41.85 -1.43 32.05
N GLU A 91 -41.32 -2.66 32.08
CA GLU A 91 -41.65 -3.69 33.08
C GLU A 91 -40.85 -3.54 34.39
N GLN A 92 -40.02 -2.48 34.51
CA GLN A 92 -39.17 -2.20 35.67
C GLN A 92 -38.10 -3.29 35.96
N ARG A 93 -37.75 -4.10 34.93
CA ARG A 93 -36.66 -5.07 34.98
C ARG A 93 -35.32 -4.38 34.58
N TYR A 94 -34.76 -3.63 35.52
CA TYR A 94 -33.62 -2.74 35.25
C TYR A 94 -32.36 -3.48 34.89
N ASP A 95 -32.13 -4.65 35.45
CA ASP A 95 -31.00 -5.52 35.15
C ASP A 95 -31.03 -5.98 33.68
N VAL A 96 -32.16 -6.46 33.21
CA VAL A 96 -32.36 -6.86 31.80
C VAL A 96 -32.24 -5.65 30.87
N ALA A 97 -32.87 -4.53 31.25
CA ALA A 97 -32.81 -3.30 30.45
C ALA A 97 -31.36 -2.82 30.23
N VAL A 98 -30.55 -2.81 31.29
CA VAL A 98 -29.15 -2.40 31.21
C VAL A 98 -28.30 -3.41 30.38
N SER A 99 -28.54 -4.71 30.56
CA SER A 99 -27.85 -5.74 29.81
C SER A 99 -28.09 -5.60 28.30
N PHE A 100 -29.38 -5.54 27.89
CA PHE A 100 -29.71 -5.41 26.47
C PHE A 100 -29.33 -4.05 25.88
N ALA A 101 -29.36 -2.97 26.65
CA ALA A 101 -28.81 -1.67 26.23
C ALA A 101 -27.31 -1.76 25.94
N ARG A 102 -26.55 -2.50 26.74
CA ARG A 102 -25.12 -2.76 26.48
C ARG A 102 -24.90 -3.65 25.25
N HIS A 103 -25.79 -4.62 24.99
CA HIS A 103 -25.75 -5.42 23.76
C HIS A 103 -25.91 -4.53 22.53
N ALA A 104 -26.95 -3.68 22.53
CA ALA A 104 -27.19 -2.74 21.44
C ALA A 104 -26.02 -1.79 21.24
N TRP A 105 -25.48 -1.21 22.29
CA TRP A 105 -24.28 -0.40 22.24
C TRP A 105 -23.09 -1.17 21.68
N GLY A 106 -22.87 -2.42 22.05
CA GLY A 106 -21.79 -3.27 21.54
C GLY A 106 -21.87 -3.45 20.02
N TYR A 107 -23.08 -3.74 19.49
CA TYR A 107 -23.31 -3.89 18.05
C TYR A 107 -23.07 -2.58 17.30
N GLU A 108 -23.64 -1.47 17.80
CA GLU A 108 -23.47 -0.15 17.19
C GLU A 108 -22.02 0.33 17.23
N SER A 109 -21.31 0.07 18.32
CA SER A 109 -19.89 0.42 18.43
C SER A 109 -19.01 -0.25 17.38
N ARG A 110 -19.46 -1.37 16.85
CA ARG A 110 -18.80 -2.07 15.74
C ARG A 110 -19.30 -1.62 14.36
N ALA A 111 -20.55 -1.25 14.25
CA ALA A 111 -21.13 -0.72 13.02
C ALA A 111 -20.60 0.69 12.72
N TYR A 112 -20.54 1.55 13.73
CA TYR A 112 -20.18 2.97 13.62
C TYR A 112 -18.87 3.26 12.86
N PRO A 113 -17.72 2.59 13.14
CA PRO A 113 -16.49 2.80 12.40
C PRO A 113 -16.61 2.42 10.93
N ASP A 114 -17.38 1.37 10.63
CA ASP A 114 -17.58 0.90 9.26
C ASP A 114 -18.51 1.85 8.47
N VAL A 115 -19.54 2.39 9.11
CA VAL A 115 -20.42 3.43 8.54
C VAL A 115 -19.60 4.67 8.22
N GLN A 116 -18.77 5.14 9.17
CA GLN A 116 -17.91 6.31 8.98
C GLN A 116 -16.90 6.06 7.86
N LYS A 117 -16.22 4.92 7.86
CA LYS A 117 -15.25 4.54 6.83
C LYS A 117 -15.89 4.47 5.45
N THR A 118 -17.09 3.90 5.34
CA THR A 118 -17.82 3.83 4.07
C THR A 118 -18.12 5.23 3.53
N ALA A 119 -18.56 6.16 4.38
CA ALA A 119 -18.79 7.53 3.97
C ALA A 119 -17.50 8.26 3.55
N GLU A 120 -16.40 8.06 4.29
CA GLU A 120 -15.08 8.60 3.92
C GLU A 120 -14.58 8.04 2.59
N ASP A 121 -14.73 6.75 2.34
CA ASP A 121 -14.28 6.10 1.12
C ASP A 121 -15.04 6.60 -0.11
N VAL A 122 -16.31 6.94 0.03
CA VAL A 122 -17.10 7.61 -1.01
C VAL A 122 -16.52 8.99 -1.35
N VAL A 123 -16.12 9.77 -0.32
CA VAL A 123 -15.50 11.09 -0.52
C VAL A 123 -14.11 10.95 -1.15
N LYS A 124 -13.30 9.99 -0.72
CA LYS A 124 -12.00 9.70 -1.35
C LYS A 124 -12.16 9.28 -2.82
N GLY A 125 -13.19 8.49 -3.10
CA GLY A 125 -13.54 8.07 -4.45
C GLY A 125 -13.83 9.23 -5.38
N VAL A 126 -14.65 10.20 -4.96
CA VAL A 126 -14.95 11.37 -5.81
C VAL A 126 -13.73 12.25 -6.06
N LEU A 127 -12.82 12.39 -5.08
CA LEU A 127 -11.57 13.13 -5.27
C LEU A 127 -10.69 12.47 -6.34
N PHE A 128 -10.63 11.15 -6.37
CA PHE A 128 -9.92 10.40 -7.41
C PHE A 128 -10.55 10.66 -8.80
N TYR A 129 -11.88 10.59 -8.92
CA TYR A 129 -12.55 10.86 -10.21
C TYR A 129 -12.39 12.31 -10.64
N LEU A 130 -12.36 13.27 -9.72
CA LEU A 130 -12.02 14.66 -10.04
C LEU A 130 -10.59 14.81 -10.54
N ALA A 131 -9.64 14.05 -9.98
CA ALA A 131 -8.25 14.05 -10.46
C ALA A 131 -8.13 13.51 -11.89
N ILE A 132 -8.87 12.45 -12.24
CA ILE A 132 -8.90 11.93 -13.63
C ILE A 132 -9.73 12.83 -14.56
N LEU A 133 -10.71 13.57 -14.04
CA LEU A 133 -11.53 14.49 -14.81
C LEU A 133 -10.71 15.66 -15.39
N LEU A 134 -9.60 16.04 -14.73
CA LEU A 134 -8.75 17.12 -15.23
C LEU A 134 -8.07 16.75 -16.58
N PRO A 135 -7.33 15.64 -16.71
CA PRO A 135 -6.83 15.21 -18.01
C PRO A 135 -7.97 14.87 -18.99
N PHE A 136 -9.09 14.34 -18.51
CA PHE A 136 -10.27 14.12 -19.35
C PHE A 136 -10.75 15.42 -20.01
N ALA A 137 -10.88 16.50 -19.27
CA ALA A 137 -11.30 17.80 -19.78
C ALA A 137 -10.29 18.36 -20.79
N PHE A 138 -8.99 18.20 -20.53
CA PHE A 138 -7.95 18.56 -21.47
C PHE A 138 -8.04 17.75 -22.78
N PHE A 139 -8.19 16.45 -22.69
CA PHE A 139 -8.36 15.58 -23.88
C PHE A 139 -9.65 15.88 -24.62
N GLY A 140 -10.74 16.12 -23.89
CA GLY A 140 -12.03 16.48 -24.44
C GLY A 140 -11.99 17.79 -25.22
N GLU A 141 -11.32 18.81 -24.69
CA GLU A 141 -11.11 20.07 -25.42
C GLU A 141 -10.33 19.81 -26.72
N ARG A 142 -9.21 19.09 -26.66
CA ARG A 142 -8.36 18.80 -27.82
C ARG A 142 -9.07 17.96 -28.86
N LEU A 143 -9.95 17.03 -28.45
CA LEU A 143 -10.62 16.10 -29.35
C LEU A 143 -11.87 16.69 -29.98
N PHE A 144 -12.69 17.41 -29.19
CA PHE A 144 -14.03 17.89 -29.64
C PHE A 144 -14.03 19.39 -29.99
N VAL A 145 -13.43 20.25 -29.19
CA VAL A 145 -13.50 21.72 -29.34
C VAL A 145 -12.39 22.24 -30.25
N HIS A 146 -11.15 21.86 -29.94
CA HIS A 146 -9.95 22.27 -30.68
C HIS A 146 -9.86 23.77 -30.96
N ALA A 147 -9.81 24.54 -29.93
CA ALA A 147 -9.68 26.00 -30.05
C ALA A 147 -8.32 26.39 -30.66
N ARG A 148 -8.29 27.51 -31.41
CA ARG A 148 -7.10 27.92 -32.17
C ARG A 148 -6.04 28.63 -31.31
N THR A 149 -6.45 29.34 -30.26
CA THR A 149 -5.55 30.11 -29.41
C THR A 149 -5.39 29.43 -28.04
N ILE A 150 -4.27 29.67 -27.39
CA ILE A 150 -3.98 29.08 -26.06
C ILE A 150 -5.05 29.48 -25.04
N ILE A 151 -5.49 30.74 -25.06
CA ILE A 151 -6.49 31.24 -24.14
C ILE A 151 -7.83 30.53 -24.35
N THR A 152 -8.29 30.39 -25.61
CA THR A 152 -9.54 29.68 -25.91
C THR A 152 -9.45 28.19 -25.59
N GLN A 153 -8.26 27.56 -25.68
CA GLN A 153 -8.03 26.20 -25.26
C GLN A 153 -8.17 26.04 -23.74
N ILE A 154 -7.60 26.95 -22.94
CA ILE A 154 -7.76 26.95 -21.49
C ILE A 154 -9.24 27.13 -21.11
N ILE A 155 -9.91 28.12 -21.72
CA ILE A 155 -11.35 28.35 -21.48
C ILE A 155 -12.16 27.11 -21.88
N GLY A 156 -11.89 26.49 -23.02
CA GLY A 156 -12.55 25.27 -23.48
C GLY A 156 -12.34 24.12 -22.48
N THR A 157 -11.12 23.92 -21.97
CA THR A 157 -10.83 22.89 -20.96
C THR A 157 -11.60 23.15 -19.66
N VAL A 158 -11.65 24.40 -19.20
CA VAL A 158 -12.42 24.78 -18.01
C VAL A 158 -13.90 24.55 -18.20
N VAL A 159 -14.46 24.91 -19.36
CA VAL A 159 -15.87 24.68 -19.68
C VAL A 159 -16.21 23.18 -19.70
N VAL A 160 -15.39 22.35 -20.35
CA VAL A 160 -15.56 20.89 -20.36
C VAL A 160 -15.44 20.33 -18.93
N PHE A 161 -14.47 20.79 -18.16
CA PHE A 161 -14.30 20.38 -16.77
C PHE A 161 -15.55 20.70 -15.93
N ILE A 162 -16.02 21.94 -15.99
CA ILE A 162 -17.20 22.39 -15.24
C ILE A 162 -18.44 21.60 -15.65
N PHE A 163 -18.63 21.36 -16.93
CA PHE A 163 -19.76 20.57 -17.43
C PHE A 163 -19.77 19.15 -16.83
N PHE A 164 -18.65 18.42 -16.93
CA PHE A 164 -18.55 17.07 -16.38
C PHE A 164 -18.49 17.05 -14.86
N PHE A 165 -17.94 18.08 -14.23
CA PHE A 165 -18.01 18.26 -12.79
C PHE A 165 -19.46 18.39 -12.31
N LEU A 166 -20.28 19.22 -12.97
CA LEU A 166 -21.70 19.35 -12.61
C LEU A 166 -22.45 18.04 -12.84
N LEU A 167 -22.16 17.33 -13.92
CA LEU A 167 -22.73 16.00 -14.15
C LEU A 167 -22.34 15.03 -13.04
N LEU A 168 -21.07 14.99 -12.66
CA LEU A 168 -20.58 14.18 -11.54
C LEU A 168 -21.23 14.58 -10.22
N ALA A 169 -21.38 15.86 -9.96
CA ALA A 169 -22.02 16.37 -8.75
C ALA A 169 -23.50 16.00 -8.65
N MET A 170 -24.19 15.89 -9.79
CA MET A 170 -25.59 15.46 -9.85
C MET A 170 -25.77 13.95 -9.62
N VAL A 171 -24.75 13.15 -9.96
CA VAL A 171 -24.88 11.69 -9.99
C VAL A 171 -24.14 11.03 -8.82
N HIS A 172 -22.97 11.55 -8.42
CA HIS A 172 -22.14 10.92 -7.41
C HIS A 172 -22.64 11.21 -5.98
N PRO A 173 -22.85 10.16 -5.16
CA PRO A 173 -23.45 10.28 -3.82
C PRO A 173 -22.60 11.09 -2.82
N ALA A 174 -21.30 11.24 -3.00
CA ALA A 174 -20.45 12.03 -2.11
C ALA A 174 -20.96 13.46 -1.91
N PHE A 175 -21.51 14.08 -2.95
CA PHE A 175 -22.02 15.45 -2.87
C PHE A 175 -23.34 15.56 -2.07
N ALA A 176 -24.12 14.49 -1.99
CA ALA A 176 -25.33 14.41 -1.19
C ALA A 176 -25.04 13.99 0.27
N LEU A 177 -23.99 13.19 0.48
CA LEU A 177 -23.57 12.74 1.81
C LEU A 177 -22.81 13.81 2.60
N THR A 178 -22.18 14.77 1.91
CA THR A 178 -21.40 15.83 2.54
C THR A 178 -22.28 17.00 2.93
N ASN A 179 -22.16 17.49 4.16
CA ASN A 179 -22.91 18.65 4.65
C ASN A 179 -22.65 19.94 3.84
N SER A 180 -21.51 20.03 3.18
CA SER A 180 -21.11 21.17 2.37
C SER A 180 -20.45 20.70 1.08
N PRO A 181 -21.22 20.47 0.00
CA PRO A 181 -20.69 20.03 -1.30
C PRO A 181 -19.49 20.85 -1.85
N PRO A 182 -19.43 22.20 -1.65
CA PRO A 182 -18.27 22.99 -2.08
C PRO A 182 -16.94 22.59 -1.43
N ILE A 183 -16.94 21.96 -0.27
CA ILE A 183 -15.72 21.50 0.42
C ILE A 183 -14.98 20.46 -0.43
N ILE A 184 -15.70 19.59 -1.13
CA ILE A 184 -15.10 18.58 -2.02
C ILE A 184 -14.33 19.27 -3.16
N LEU A 185 -14.93 20.29 -3.76
CA LEU A 185 -14.28 21.06 -4.81
C LEU A 185 -13.06 21.83 -4.27
N LEU A 186 -13.18 22.43 -3.09
CA LEU A 186 -12.08 23.12 -2.42
C LEU A 186 -10.91 22.17 -2.13
N ALA A 187 -11.19 20.99 -1.57
CA ALA A 187 -10.18 19.96 -1.31
C ALA A 187 -9.48 19.54 -2.63
N PHE A 188 -10.23 19.37 -3.71
CA PHE A 188 -9.67 19.08 -5.03
C PHE A 188 -8.78 20.20 -5.53
N ILE A 189 -9.20 21.49 -5.43
CA ILE A 189 -8.41 22.64 -5.84
C ILE A 189 -7.09 22.71 -5.07
N VAL A 190 -7.13 22.50 -3.75
CA VAL A 190 -5.93 22.48 -2.90
C VAL A 190 -4.97 21.37 -3.33
N MET A 191 -5.51 20.17 -3.57
CA MET A 191 -4.72 19.02 -4.05
C MET A 191 -4.09 19.31 -5.42
N ALA A 192 -4.86 19.84 -6.37
CA ALA A 192 -4.37 20.19 -7.70
C ALA A 192 -3.27 21.28 -7.64
N LEU A 193 -3.44 22.27 -6.78
CA LEU A 193 -2.43 23.31 -6.56
C LEU A 193 -1.15 22.72 -5.94
N ALA A 194 -1.27 21.82 -4.97
CA ALA A 194 -0.12 21.14 -4.38
C ALA A 194 0.67 20.34 -5.41
N VAL A 195 -0.01 19.57 -6.28
CA VAL A 195 0.61 18.83 -7.38
C VAL A 195 1.31 19.76 -8.36
N LEU A 196 0.67 20.91 -8.70
CA LEU A 196 1.26 21.92 -9.57
C LEU A 196 2.55 22.50 -8.97
N VAL A 197 2.55 22.86 -7.69
CA VAL A 197 3.73 23.37 -6.97
C VAL A 197 4.85 22.33 -6.97
N ILE A 198 4.54 21.07 -6.65
CA ILE A 198 5.51 19.96 -6.69
C ILE A 198 6.11 19.82 -8.09
N ALA A 199 5.28 19.88 -9.14
CA ALA A 199 5.74 19.79 -10.53
C ALA A 199 6.69 20.95 -10.89
N ILE A 200 6.36 22.18 -10.50
CA ILE A 200 7.21 23.37 -10.74
C ILE A 200 8.55 23.24 -10.00
N VAL A 201 8.52 22.83 -8.73
CA VAL A 201 9.74 22.63 -7.91
C VAL A 201 10.61 21.55 -8.52
N THR A 202 10.02 20.41 -8.92
CA THR A 202 10.74 19.30 -9.55
C THR A 202 11.35 19.70 -10.89
N MET A 203 10.63 20.48 -11.71
CA MET A 203 11.17 20.98 -12.98
C MET A 203 12.35 21.95 -12.75
N LYS A 204 12.25 22.88 -11.80
CA LYS A 204 13.36 23.77 -11.45
C LYS A 204 14.56 23.00 -10.91
N PHE A 205 14.33 22.06 -10.00
CA PHE A 205 15.41 21.21 -9.46
C PHE A 205 16.14 20.44 -10.56
N ASN A 206 15.41 19.86 -11.52
CA ASN A 206 16.00 19.18 -12.65
C ASN A 206 16.79 20.11 -13.58
N GLN A 207 16.35 21.40 -13.75
CA GLN A 207 17.08 22.40 -14.51
C GLN A 207 18.40 22.78 -13.83
N GLU A 208 18.38 23.00 -12.51
CA GLU A 208 19.58 23.31 -11.73
C GLU A 208 20.57 22.13 -11.70
N LEU A 209 20.07 20.89 -11.58
CA LEU A 209 20.91 19.69 -11.71
C LEU A 209 21.58 19.57 -13.07
N LYS A 210 20.85 19.89 -14.17
CA LYS A 210 21.43 19.93 -15.52
C LYS A 210 22.51 21.00 -15.64
N ALA A 211 22.23 22.22 -15.13
CA ALA A 211 23.19 23.31 -15.13
C ALA A 211 24.48 22.96 -14.36
N MET A 212 24.36 22.31 -13.20
CA MET A 212 25.51 21.79 -12.43
C MET A 212 26.28 20.68 -13.16
N LYS A 213 25.61 19.79 -13.88
CA LYS A 213 26.27 18.73 -14.70
C LYS A 213 26.99 19.34 -15.88
N GLN A 214 26.42 20.33 -16.57
CA GLN A 214 27.03 21.01 -17.69
C GLN A 214 28.26 21.86 -17.30
N SER A 215 28.29 22.40 -16.08
CA SER A 215 29.45 23.15 -15.57
C SER A 215 30.64 22.27 -15.17
N ARG A 216 30.43 20.95 -15.00
CA ARG A 216 31.47 19.98 -14.59
C ARG A 216 32.00 19.06 -15.71
N GLY A 217 31.34 18.99 -16.85
CA GLY A 217 31.75 18.14 -17.94
C GLY A 217 31.38 18.79 -19.28
N GLY A 218 32.37 19.10 -20.11
CA GLY A 218 32.22 19.74 -21.41
C GLY A 218 31.54 18.91 -22.50
N VAL A 219 30.50 18.18 -22.18
CA VAL A 219 29.72 17.40 -23.15
C VAL A 219 28.59 18.25 -23.67
N HIS A 220 28.70 18.73 -24.90
CA HIS A 220 27.60 19.29 -25.66
C HIS A 220 26.63 18.14 -26.06
N GLU A 221 25.72 17.78 -25.18
CA GLU A 221 24.53 17.03 -25.63
C GLU A 221 23.62 18.01 -26.39
N ALA A 222 23.24 17.66 -27.60
CA ALA A 222 22.20 18.36 -28.36
C ALA A 222 20.89 18.30 -27.55
N ASP A 223 20.59 19.39 -26.84
CA ASP A 223 19.50 19.51 -25.88
C ASP A 223 18.15 19.72 -26.58
N VAL A 224 17.70 18.70 -27.30
CA VAL A 224 16.29 18.62 -27.66
C VAL A 224 15.61 18.01 -26.43
N GLY A 225 14.97 18.86 -25.62
CA GLY A 225 14.36 18.44 -24.36
C GLY A 225 13.42 17.27 -24.57
N ARG A 226 13.83 16.08 -24.14
CA ARG A 226 13.06 14.82 -24.31
C ARG A 226 11.58 14.97 -23.91
N LEU A 227 11.30 15.80 -22.92
CA LEU A 227 9.94 16.13 -22.45
C LEU A 227 9.16 16.99 -23.44
N SER A 228 9.79 17.94 -24.13
CA SER A 228 9.11 18.81 -25.12
C SER A 228 8.74 18.01 -26.38
N VAL A 229 9.61 17.11 -26.82
CA VAL A 229 9.36 16.23 -27.96
C VAL A 229 8.29 15.18 -27.60
N ALA A 230 8.31 14.63 -26.40
CA ALA A 230 7.24 13.75 -25.93
C ALA A 230 5.89 14.47 -25.86
N GLY A 231 5.85 15.73 -25.40
CA GLY A 231 4.64 16.56 -25.42
C GLY A 231 4.13 16.86 -26.82
N ALA A 232 5.03 17.14 -27.77
CA ALA A 232 4.66 17.33 -29.19
C ALA A 232 4.13 16.03 -29.82
N ALA A 233 4.77 14.89 -29.56
CA ALA A 233 4.31 13.58 -30.00
C ALA A 233 2.93 13.27 -29.40
N PHE A 234 2.70 13.59 -28.13
CA PHE A 234 1.41 13.43 -27.47
C PHE A 234 0.31 14.26 -28.15
N GLY A 235 0.59 15.54 -28.43
CA GLY A 235 -0.34 16.42 -29.16
C GLY A 235 -0.66 15.91 -30.59
N LEU A 236 0.35 15.35 -31.28
CA LEU A 236 0.19 14.71 -32.60
C LEU A 236 -0.72 13.47 -32.53
N GLY A 237 -0.58 12.65 -31.46
CA GLY A 237 -1.46 11.50 -31.22
C GLY A 237 -2.92 11.90 -31.14
N ILE A 238 -3.25 12.92 -30.35
CA ILE A 238 -4.63 13.42 -30.24
C ILE A 238 -5.13 14.00 -31.57
N ALA A 239 -4.29 14.72 -32.30
CA ALA A 239 -4.66 15.26 -33.61
C ALA A 239 -5.00 14.15 -34.62
N ASN A 240 -4.29 13.04 -34.56
CA ASN A 240 -4.54 11.86 -35.40
C ASN A 240 -5.88 11.18 -35.07
N MET A 241 -6.21 11.07 -33.79
CA MET A 241 -7.52 10.56 -33.34
C MET A 241 -8.67 11.36 -33.92
N ARG A 242 -8.55 12.69 -33.99
CA ARG A 242 -9.57 13.58 -34.52
C ARG A 242 -9.77 13.43 -36.02
N ARG A 243 -8.70 13.13 -36.79
CA ARG A 243 -8.79 12.89 -38.24
C ARG A 243 -9.62 11.64 -38.57
N ARG A 244 -9.64 10.64 -37.66
CA ARG A 244 -10.29 9.34 -37.87
C ARG A 244 -11.50 9.16 -36.94
N LYS A 245 -12.51 10.07 -37.04
CA LYS A 245 -13.64 10.19 -36.11
C LYS A 245 -14.40 8.88 -35.87
N THR A 246 -14.73 8.14 -36.94
CA THR A 246 -15.51 6.89 -36.85
C THR A 246 -14.77 5.82 -36.08
N ARG A 247 -13.48 5.61 -36.35
CA ARG A 247 -12.67 4.64 -35.64
C ARG A 247 -12.46 5.04 -34.19
N THR A 248 -12.08 6.30 -33.93
CA THR A 248 -11.92 6.84 -32.61
C THR A 248 -13.19 6.70 -31.78
N GLY A 249 -14.35 7.01 -32.38
CA GLY A 249 -15.64 6.84 -31.73
C GLY A 249 -15.97 5.39 -31.41
N LEU A 250 -15.71 4.46 -32.32
CA LEU A 250 -15.97 3.04 -32.09
C LEU A 250 -15.07 2.47 -31.00
N THR A 251 -13.77 2.79 -31.01
CA THR A 251 -12.83 2.37 -30.00
C THR A 251 -13.16 2.97 -28.63
N ALA A 252 -13.51 4.25 -28.58
CA ALA A 252 -13.94 4.88 -27.33
C ALA A 252 -15.22 4.22 -26.80
N PHE A 253 -16.20 3.96 -27.65
CA PHE A 253 -17.45 3.31 -27.25
C PHE A 253 -17.23 1.90 -26.70
N THR A 254 -16.38 1.09 -27.34
CA THR A 254 -16.06 -0.26 -26.85
C THR A 254 -15.35 -0.20 -25.49
N LEU A 255 -14.44 0.75 -25.26
CA LEU A 255 -13.76 0.91 -23.97
C LEU A 255 -14.67 1.46 -22.88
N ILE A 256 -15.60 2.35 -23.23
CA ILE A 256 -16.63 2.85 -22.30
C ILE A 256 -17.52 1.69 -21.84
N LEU A 257 -18.05 0.90 -22.80
CA LEU A 257 -18.86 -0.27 -22.47
C LEU A 257 -18.10 -1.28 -21.62
N LEU A 258 -16.84 -1.50 -21.98
CA LEU A 258 -16.01 -2.41 -21.24
C LEU A 258 -15.78 -1.95 -19.80
N THR A 259 -15.38 -0.67 -19.60
CA THR A 259 -15.19 -0.10 -18.26
C THR A 259 -16.48 -0.18 -17.46
N PHE A 260 -17.60 0.14 -18.10
CA PHE A 260 -18.91 0.01 -17.50
C PHE A 260 -19.21 -1.44 -17.09
N THR A 261 -18.95 -2.41 -17.96
CA THR A 261 -19.20 -3.84 -17.68
C THR A 261 -18.32 -4.32 -16.52
N VAL A 262 -17.01 -3.99 -16.54
CA VAL A 262 -16.09 -4.39 -15.47
C VAL A 262 -16.52 -3.81 -14.13
N LEU A 263 -16.94 -2.53 -14.09
CA LEU A 263 -17.46 -1.89 -12.89
C LEU A 263 -18.76 -2.53 -12.40
N SER A 264 -19.64 -2.96 -13.32
CA SER A 264 -20.94 -3.58 -12.98
C SER A 264 -20.79 -4.94 -12.31
N PHE A 265 -19.76 -5.71 -12.65
CA PHE A 265 -19.53 -7.05 -12.09
C PHE A 265 -18.64 -7.06 -10.84
N THR A 266 -18.13 -5.89 -10.42
CA THR A 266 -17.25 -5.81 -9.25
C THR A 266 -18.04 -5.44 -8.03
N SER A 267 -18.24 -6.37 -7.11
CA SER A 267 -18.79 -6.11 -5.78
C SER A 267 -17.75 -6.51 -4.72
N VAL A 268 -17.38 -5.56 -3.86
CA VAL A 268 -16.53 -5.84 -2.71
C VAL A 268 -17.41 -5.96 -1.49
N LYS A 269 -17.51 -7.16 -0.92
CA LYS A 269 -18.24 -7.42 0.31
C LYS A 269 -17.26 -7.49 1.47
N SER A 270 -17.53 -6.73 2.51
CA SER A 270 -16.82 -6.85 3.79
C SER A 270 -17.66 -7.71 4.72
N TYR A 271 -17.08 -8.75 5.28
CA TYR A 271 -17.72 -9.58 6.28
C TYR A 271 -16.75 -9.89 7.43
N LEU A 272 -17.32 -10.12 8.59
CA LEU A 272 -16.59 -10.60 9.75
C LEU A 272 -16.40 -12.12 9.60
N ARG A 273 -15.15 -12.53 9.63
CA ARG A 273 -14.80 -13.91 9.88
C ARG A 273 -14.11 -13.99 11.23
N SER A 274 -14.67 -14.82 12.12
CA SER A 274 -13.93 -15.26 13.29
C SER A 274 -12.82 -16.18 12.79
N ASN A 275 -11.58 -15.84 13.07
CA ASN A 275 -10.47 -16.74 12.84
C ASN A 275 -10.31 -17.56 14.11
N GLU A 276 -10.44 -18.87 13.97
CA GLU A 276 -10.27 -19.85 15.04
C GLU A 276 -8.91 -20.52 14.84
N ILE A 277 -8.06 -20.43 15.84
CA ILE A 277 -6.73 -21.04 15.83
C ILE A 277 -6.67 -21.98 17.04
N ARG A 278 -6.56 -23.28 16.77
CA ARG A 278 -6.31 -24.26 17.83
C ARG A 278 -4.88 -24.10 18.34
N LEU A 279 -4.74 -23.98 19.65
CA LEU A 279 -3.45 -23.87 20.32
C LEU A 279 -2.90 -25.27 20.64
N ALA A 280 -1.58 -25.35 20.86
CA ALA A 280 -0.89 -26.63 21.04
C ALA A 280 -0.94 -27.19 22.47
N HIS A 281 -1.55 -26.47 23.42
CA HIS A 281 -1.62 -26.85 24.83
C HIS A 281 -3.08 -27.18 25.24
N ALA A 282 -3.23 -27.97 26.29
CA ALA A 282 -4.54 -28.25 26.87
C ALA A 282 -5.05 -27.02 27.64
N PRO A 283 -6.36 -26.76 27.69
CA PRO A 283 -6.90 -25.66 28.45
C PRO A 283 -6.76 -25.87 29.96
N ALA A 284 -6.47 -24.80 30.69
CA ALA A 284 -6.44 -24.83 32.14
C ALA A 284 -7.84 -25.00 32.75
N TYR A 285 -8.87 -24.53 32.06
CA TYR A 285 -10.27 -24.67 32.42
C TYR A 285 -11.19 -24.54 31.20
N ASP A 286 -12.40 -25.05 31.30
CA ASP A 286 -13.44 -24.81 30.30
C ASP A 286 -14.06 -23.45 30.53
N GLY A 287 -13.81 -22.54 29.57
CA GLY A 287 -14.22 -21.15 29.72
C GLY A 287 -13.56 -20.22 28.73
N LEU A 288 -13.49 -18.94 29.08
CA LEU A 288 -12.94 -17.88 28.28
C LEU A 288 -11.90 -17.07 29.05
N MET A 289 -10.91 -16.58 28.32
CA MET A 289 -10.05 -15.51 28.79
C MET A 289 -10.04 -14.36 27.79
N LEU A 290 -10.32 -13.18 28.30
CA LEU A 290 -10.26 -11.92 27.55
C LEU A 290 -8.97 -11.19 27.91
N ARG A 291 -8.12 -10.96 26.91
CA ARG A 291 -6.95 -10.09 27.08
C ARG A 291 -6.56 -9.42 25.76
N ASP A 292 -5.79 -8.37 25.85
CA ASP A 292 -5.12 -7.83 24.68
C ASP A 292 -3.95 -8.75 24.25
N ARG A 293 -3.76 -8.96 22.94
CA ARG A 293 -2.70 -9.83 22.41
C ARG A 293 -1.29 -9.40 22.84
N SER A 294 -1.10 -8.11 22.98
CA SER A 294 0.17 -7.50 23.37
C SER A 294 0.23 -7.17 24.86
N TRP A 295 -0.67 -7.75 25.66
CA TRP A 295 -0.81 -7.47 27.07
C TRP A 295 -0.98 -5.99 27.43
N LEU A 296 -1.50 -5.18 26.49
CA LEU A 296 -1.91 -3.81 26.80
C LEU A 296 -3.08 -3.83 27.81
N SER A 297 -3.21 -2.75 28.60
CA SER A 297 -4.27 -2.65 29.59
C SER A 297 -5.66 -2.68 28.94
N LEU A 298 -6.56 -3.41 29.55
CA LEU A 298 -8.01 -3.26 29.36
C LEU A 298 -8.50 -2.13 30.25
N GLU A 299 -9.63 -1.54 29.88
CA GLU A 299 -10.24 -0.52 30.72
C GLU A 299 -10.99 -1.16 31.88
N ALA A 300 -10.84 -0.61 33.10
CA ALA A 300 -11.41 -1.17 34.33
C ALA A 300 -12.93 -1.45 34.22
N PRO A 301 -13.78 -0.60 33.63
CA PRO A 301 -15.21 -0.89 33.46
C PRO A 301 -15.55 -2.16 32.67
N THR A 302 -14.59 -2.69 31.88
CA THR A 302 -14.80 -3.95 31.14
C THR A 302 -15.05 -5.11 32.07
N ALA A 303 -14.35 -5.18 33.18
CA ALA A 303 -14.55 -6.22 34.19
C ALA A 303 -15.98 -6.19 34.75
N ASP A 304 -16.48 -5.00 35.12
CA ASP A 304 -17.84 -4.83 35.64
C ASP A 304 -18.89 -5.20 34.60
N ILE A 305 -18.68 -4.84 33.34
CA ILE A 305 -19.60 -5.17 32.23
C ILE A 305 -19.71 -6.68 32.07
N ILE A 306 -18.57 -7.37 31.94
CA ILE A 306 -18.53 -8.82 31.76
C ILE A 306 -19.08 -9.56 32.99
N SER A 307 -18.70 -9.12 34.21
CA SER A 307 -19.17 -9.70 35.44
C SER A 307 -20.72 -9.59 35.62
N ASN A 308 -21.27 -8.43 35.28
CA ASN A 308 -22.73 -8.24 35.36
C ASN A 308 -23.49 -9.01 34.27
N GLU A 309 -22.90 -9.20 33.10
CA GLU A 309 -23.53 -9.91 31.99
C GLU A 309 -23.54 -11.42 32.21
N LEU A 310 -22.45 -11.98 32.76
CA LEU A 310 -22.28 -13.42 32.91
C LEU A 310 -22.55 -13.95 34.30
N LYS A 311 -23.01 -13.09 35.25
CA LYS A 311 -23.20 -13.44 36.66
C LYS A 311 -24.02 -14.71 36.90
N ASP A 312 -25.02 -14.98 36.05
CA ASP A 312 -25.93 -16.09 36.19
C ASP A 312 -25.42 -17.39 35.55
N ASN A 313 -24.43 -17.30 34.63
CA ASN A 313 -23.95 -18.41 33.81
C ASN A 313 -22.48 -18.78 34.06
N ALA A 314 -21.71 -17.90 34.70
CA ALA A 314 -20.27 -18.07 34.82
C ALA A 314 -19.69 -17.35 36.05
N VAL A 315 -18.53 -17.82 36.46
CA VAL A 315 -17.67 -17.11 37.43
C VAL A 315 -16.71 -16.23 36.62
N VAL A 316 -16.63 -14.95 36.98
CA VAL A 316 -15.77 -13.97 36.31
C VAL A 316 -14.69 -13.49 37.27
N SER A 317 -13.44 -13.60 36.88
CA SER A 317 -12.27 -13.20 37.67
C SER A 317 -11.43 -12.18 36.90
N PRO A 318 -11.52 -10.89 37.19
CA PRO A 318 -10.63 -9.88 36.63
C PRO A 318 -9.26 -9.90 37.31
N ARG A 319 -8.21 -9.67 36.55
CA ARG A 319 -6.81 -9.65 36.99
C ARG A 319 -6.17 -8.33 36.61
N ALA A 320 -5.51 -7.70 37.57
CA ALA A 320 -4.81 -6.44 37.38
C ALA A 320 -3.33 -6.57 37.62
N TRP A 321 -2.54 -5.76 36.95
CA TRP A 321 -1.11 -5.66 37.19
C TRP A 321 -0.73 -4.25 37.59
N TYR A 322 0.15 -4.16 38.58
CA TYR A 322 0.89 -2.94 38.89
C TYR A 322 2.34 -3.18 38.46
N THR A 323 2.72 -2.60 37.34
CA THR A 323 4.05 -2.73 36.74
C THR A 323 4.56 -1.34 36.37
N SER A 324 5.81 -1.25 35.89
CA SER A 324 6.33 0.02 35.41
C SER A 324 5.47 0.63 34.32
N THR A 325 5.21 1.94 34.42
CA THR A 325 4.59 2.72 33.35
C THR A 325 5.54 2.98 32.19
N ASP A 326 6.83 2.92 32.43
CA ASP A 326 7.88 2.97 31.40
C ASP A 326 8.24 1.54 31.00
N ILE A 327 7.90 1.15 29.78
CA ILE A 327 8.10 -0.19 29.23
C ILE A 327 9.60 -0.59 29.24
N GLU A 328 10.51 0.39 29.25
CA GLU A 328 11.95 0.15 29.17
C GLU A 328 12.59 -0.04 30.57
N LYS A 329 11.86 0.23 31.64
CA LYS A 329 12.40 0.20 33.00
C LYS A 329 11.67 -0.79 33.87
N GLU A 330 12.44 -1.54 34.66
CA GLU A 330 11.88 -2.36 35.70
C GLU A 330 11.44 -1.49 36.89
N LEU A 331 10.29 -1.81 37.44
CA LEU A 331 9.82 -1.22 38.68
C LEU A 331 10.47 -1.93 39.86
N VAL A 332 10.81 -1.20 40.92
CA VAL A 332 11.28 -1.74 42.18
C VAL A 332 10.33 -1.28 43.29
N ILE A 333 9.69 -2.22 43.93
CA ILE A 333 8.76 -1.98 45.03
C ILE A 333 9.31 -2.66 46.32
N ASP A 334 9.64 -1.87 47.32
CA ASP A 334 10.12 -2.41 48.57
C ASP A 334 8.94 -2.82 49.47
N ILE A 335 8.95 -4.07 49.86
CA ILE A 335 8.05 -4.64 50.85
C ILE A 335 8.85 -4.74 52.16
N THR A 336 8.39 -4.08 53.20
CA THR A 336 9.01 -4.10 54.52
C THR A 336 8.09 -4.73 55.55
N ARG A 337 8.65 -5.46 56.49
CA ARG A 337 7.88 -5.99 57.61
C ARG A 337 7.47 -4.84 58.52
N SER A 338 6.20 -4.74 58.92
CA SER A 338 5.67 -3.59 59.64
C SER A 338 6.19 -3.47 61.07
N ASP A 339 6.48 -4.61 61.72
CA ASP A 339 7.04 -4.67 63.08
C ASP A 339 8.60 -4.60 63.13
N ASP A 340 9.26 -4.91 61.98
CA ASP A 340 10.71 -4.81 61.82
C ASP A 340 11.10 -4.26 60.46
N PRO A 341 11.20 -2.93 60.30
CA PRO A 341 11.55 -2.30 59.01
C PRO A 341 12.94 -2.67 58.48
N SER A 342 13.81 -3.33 59.23
CA SER A 342 15.09 -3.82 58.74
C SER A 342 14.94 -5.05 57.83
N GLN A 343 13.81 -5.75 57.92
CA GLN A 343 13.44 -6.86 57.05
C GLN A 343 12.70 -6.30 55.83
N SER A 344 13.39 -6.25 54.72
CA SER A 344 12.85 -5.75 53.46
C SER A 344 13.15 -6.68 52.30
N TYR A 345 12.26 -6.67 51.32
CA TYR A 345 12.42 -7.40 50.06
C TYR A 345 11.88 -6.57 48.89
N SER A 346 12.61 -6.54 47.79
CA SER A 346 12.17 -5.77 46.62
C SER A 346 11.52 -6.68 45.58
N VAL A 347 10.30 -6.36 45.17
CA VAL A 347 9.58 -7.02 44.10
C VAL A 347 9.47 -6.09 42.87
N ASN A 348 9.22 -6.66 41.70
CA ASN A 348 9.18 -5.89 40.45
C ASN A 348 7.74 -5.67 39.92
N ALA A 349 6.78 -6.40 40.46
CA ALA A 349 5.38 -6.26 40.09
C ALA A 349 4.44 -6.63 41.22
N ILE A 350 3.21 -6.10 41.20
CA ILE A 350 2.11 -6.57 42.05
C ILE A 350 1.05 -7.15 41.14
N LEU A 351 0.60 -8.36 41.47
CA LEU A 351 -0.46 -9.07 40.79
C LEU A 351 -1.77 -8.90 41.56
N GLY A 352 -2.78 -8.27 40.98
CA GLY A 352 -4.10 -8.08 41.54
C GLY A 352 -5.05 -9.21 41.15
N MET A 353 -5.51 -9.98 42.09
CA MET A 353 -6.41 -11.09 41.87
C MET A 353 -7.73 -10.94 42.60
N SER A 354 -8.81 -11.45 42.00
CA SER A 354 -10.12 -11.44 42.65
C SER A 354 -10.31 -12.63 43.57
N PRO A 355 -11.22 -12.55 44.56
CA PRO A 355 -11.60 -13.71 45.37
C PRO A 355 -12.06 -14.90 44.53
N GLN A 356 -12.74 -14.63 43.39
CA GLN A 356 -13.30 -15.62 42.48
C GLN A 356 -12.24 -16.40 41.68
N GLU A 357 -10.98 -15.96 41.70
CA GLU A 357 -9.91 -16.64 40.96
C GLU A 357 -9.75 -18.10 41.37
N ASP A 358 -9.95 -18.40 42.63
CA ASP A 358 -9.87 -19.79 43.10
C ASP A 358 -10.90 -20.71 42.43
N GLN A 359 -12.09 -20.19 42.09
CA GLN A 359 -13.10 -20.95 41.38
C GLN A 359 -12.78 -21.09 39.86
N VAL A 360 -11.95 -20.20 39.30
CA VAL A 360 -11.53 -20.27 37.91
C VAL A 360 -10.31 -21.19 37.74
N MET A 361 -9.26 -20.97 38.58
CA MET A 361 -7.93 -21.60 38.39
C MET A 361 -7.47 -22.46 39.57
N SER A 362 -8.35 -22.77 40.55
CA SER A 362 -8.02 -23.57 41.75
C SER A 362 -6.77 -23.05 42.48
N MET A 363 -6.81 -21.76 42.86
CA MET A 363 -5.68 -21.09 43.49
C MET A 363 -5.36 -21.65 44.90
N GLU A 364 -6.29 -22.31 45.57
CA GLU A 364 -6.05 -23.02 46.83
C GLU A 364 -4.90 -24.03 46.75
N ASP A 365 -4.74 -24.69 45.60
CA ASP A 365 -3.62 -25.60 45.35
C ASP A 365 -2.23 -24.93 45.33
N VAL A 366 -2.19 -23.60 45.08
CA VAL A 366 -0.95 -22.81 45.08
C VAL A 366 -0.61 -22.25 46.45
N VAL A 367 -1.59 -22.22 47.38
CA VAL A 367 -1.37 -21.74 48.75
C VAL A 367 -0.79 -22.84 49.63
N VAL A 368 0.43 -22.65 50.12
CA VAL A 368 1.15 -23.63 50.94
C VAL A 368 0.73 -23.49 52.40
N ALA A 369 0.43 -22.27 52.85
CA ALA A 369 0.01 -21.96 54.21
C ALA A 369 -0.94 -20.76 54.23
N GLY A 370 -1.92 -20.76 55.13
CA GLY A 370 -2.91 -19.71 55.21
C GLY A 370 -4.13 -20.01 54.33
N ARG A 371 -4.67 -18.99 53.66
CA ARG A 371 -5.87 -19.09 52.82
C ARG A 371 -5.82 -18.12 51.62
N TRP A 372 -6.70 -18.31 50.66
CA TRP A 372 -6.95 -17.40 49.56
C TRP A 372 -7.71 -16.13 50.02
N ILE A 373 -7.75 -15.12 49.16
CA ILE A 373 -8.47 -13.83 49.36
C ILE A 373 -9.96 -14.10 49.50
N ALA A 374 -10.60 -13.56 50.55
CA ALA A 374 -12.02 -13.63 50.72
C ALA A 374 -12.75 -12.40 50.15
N GLU A 375 -14.05 -12.54 49.89
CA GLU A 375 -14.86 -11.45 49.41
C GLU A 375 -14.91 -10.25 50.37
N GLY A 376 -14.71 -9.04 49.82
CA GLY A 376 -14.70 -7.79 50.60
C GLY A 376 -13.39 -7.44 51.29
N GLU A 377 -12.38 -8.31 51.27
CA GLU A 377 -11.06 -8.00 51.85
C GLU A 377 -10.27 -7.06 50.95
N LYS A 378 -9.66 -6.00 51.50
CA LYS A 378 -8.87 -5.01 50.74
C LYS A 378 -7.42 -4.96 51.15
N ASP A 379 -7.14 -4.90 52.44
CA ASP A 379 -5.78 -4.71 52.99
C ASP A 379 -5.15 -6.04 53.41
N VAL A 380 -5.16 -7.00 52.50
CA VAL A 380 -4.55 -8.32 52.67
C VAL A 380 -3.58 -8.61 51.51
N CYS A 381 -2.60 -9.47 51.77
CA CYS A 381 -1.65 -9.91 50.78
C CYS A 381 -1.29 -11.39 50.89
N LEU A 382 -0.94 -11.97 49.73
CA LEU A 382 -0.24 -13.27 49.70
C LEU A 382 1.17 -13.06 49.19
N LEU A 383 2.12 -13.75 49.78
CA LEU A 383 3.52 -13.62 49.46
C LEU A 383 4.09 -14.96 48.98
N PRO A 384 4.96 -14.95 47.97
CA PRO A 384 5.77 -16.12 47.67
C PRO A 384 6.62 -16.58 48.86
N THR A 385 6.89 -17.87 48.97
CA THR A 385 7.64 -18.44 50.07
C THR A 385 9.04 -17.82 50.27
N THR A 386 9.74 -17.49 49.18
CA THR A 386 11.06 -16.81 49.24
C THR A 386 10.96 -15.39 49.81
N VAL A 387 9.91 -14.62 49.41
CA VAL A 387 9.67 -13.27 49.93
C VAL A 387 9.38 -13.31 51.41
N ALA A 388 8.44 -14.16 51.81
CA ALA A 388 8.08 -14.33 53.23
C ALA A 388 9.26 -14.79 54.09
N LYS A 389 10.07 -15.76 53.63
CA LYS A 389 11.26 -16.22 54.33
C LYS A 389 12.27 -15.11 54.53
N THR A 390 12.50 -14.25 53.54
CA THR A 390 13.42 -13.11 53.66
C THR A 390 12.91 -12.06 54.63
N LEU A 391 11.59 -11.83 54.70
CA LEU A 391 10.92 -10.97 55.65
C LEU A 391 10.79 -11.60 57.06
N GLY A 392 11.29 -12.82 57.27
CA GLY A 392 11.20 -13.52 58.54
C GLY A 392 9.76 -13.91 58.94
N ILE A 393 8.88 -14.06 57.96
CA ILE A 393 7.46 -14.44 58.19
C ILE A 393 7.31 -15.94 58.05
N THR A 394 6.85 -16.60 59.11
CA THR A 394 6.66 -18.05 59.18
C THR A 394 5.20 -18.44 58.97
N SER A 395 4.91 -19.71 58.69
CA SER A 395 3.54 -20.20 58.36
C SER A 395 2.58 -20.06 59.56
N ASP A 396 3.05 -20.05 60.78
CA ASP A 396 2.26 -19.86 62.00
C ASP A 396 1.84 -18.39 62.24
N GLN A 397 2.45 -17.46 61.54
CA GLN A 397 2.15 -16.03 61.60
C GLN A 397 1.09 -15.58 60.60
N MET A 398 0.53 -16.49 59.83
CA MET A 398 -0.51 -16.14 58.84
C MET A 398 -1.72 -15.52 59.53
N GLY A 399 -2.18 -14.39 58.95
CA GLY A 399 -3.27 -13.59 59.51
C GLY A 399 -2.90 -12.64 60.68
N SER A 400 -1.68 -12.76 61.19
CA SER A 400 -1.17 -11.88 62.27
C SER A 400 0.02 -11.01 61.84
N ALA A 401 0.80 -11.45 60.86
CA ALA A 401 1.89 -10.65 60.31
C ALA A 401 1.40 -9.55 59.37
N PHE A 402 2.07 -8.41 59.42
CA PHE A 402 1.80 -7.27 58.53
C PHE A 402 3.04 -6.86 57.75
N VAL A 403 2.84 -6.51 56.50
CA VAL A 403 3.88 -5.93 55.65
C VAL A 403 3.43 -4.59 55.10
N LYS A 404 4.37 -3.69 54.93
CA LYS A 404 4.12 -2.36 54.40
C LYS A 404 4.50 -2.30 52.92
N VAL A 405 3.55 -1.92 52.07
CA VAL A 405 3.71 -1.71 50.64
C VAL A 405 3.20 -0.30 50.33
N PHE A 406 4.00 0.53 49.67
CA PHE A 406 3.69 1.94 49.42
C PHE A 406 3.22 2.72 50.66
N GLY A 407 3.75 2.38 51.84
CA GLY A 407 3.39 3.03 53.08
C GLY A 407 2.09 2.54 53.74
N THR A 408 1.37 1.61 53.12
CA THR A 408 0.13 1.00 53.66
C THR A 408 0.44 -0.39 54.22
N ASP A 409 -0.17 -0.70 55.38
CA ASP A 409 0.01 -2.01 56.04
C ASP A 409 -0.98 -3.03 55.41
N PHE A 410 -0.46 -4.16 55.00
CA PHE A 410 -1.21 -5.29 54.48
C PHE A 410 -1.01 -6.52 55.38
N ARG A 411 -2.09 -7.15 55.73
CA ARG A 411 -2.06 -8.37 56.53
C ARG A 411 -1.71 -9.56 55.63
N VAL A 412 -0.67 -10.30 55.96
CA VAL A 412 -0.25 -11.51 55.25
C VAL A 412 -1.20 -12.64 55.58
N ILE A 413 -2.00 -13.11 54.60
CA ILE A 413 -3.04 -14.12 54.80
C ILE A 413 -2.67 -15.49 54.23
N GLY A 414 -1.67 -15.57 53.36
CA GLY A 414 -1.22 -16.82 52.74
C GLY A 414 0.17 -16.76 52.13
N LEU A 415 0.78 -17.92 52.04
CA LEU A 415 2.07 -18.15 51.38
C LEU A 415 1.84 -18.94 50.09
N LEU A 416 2.49 -18.50 49.01
CA LEU A 416 2.37 -19.10 47.68
C LEU A 416 3.55 -20.00 47.35
N ASP A 417 3.29 -21.18 46.79
CA ASP A 417 4.32 -22.05 46.19
C ASP A 417 4.79 -21.49 44.86
N GLU A 418 6.06 -21.09 44.83
CA GLU A 418 6.67 -20.48 43.64
C GLU A 418 6.77 -21.44 42.45
N ASN A 419 6.98 -22.74 42.74
CA ASN A 419 7.10 -23.73 41.66
C ASN A 419 5.75 -23.99 40.99
N ARG A 420 4.69 -24.10 41.82
CA ARG A 420 3.32 -24.27 41.28
C ARG A 420 2.88 -23.03 40.54
N LEU A 421 3.09 -21.83 41.09
CA LEU A 421 2.71 -20.59 40.43
C LEU A 421 3.46 -20.36 39.12
N ARG A 422 4.71 -20.84 39.02
CA ARG A 422 5.52 -20.76 37.79
C ARG A 422 5.01 -21.66 36.69
N THR A 423 4.41 -22.77 37.01
CA THR A 423 3.87 -23.77 36.06
C THR A 423 2.38 -23.63 35.84
N LEU A 424 1.76 -22.62 36.45
CA LEU A 424 0.35 -22.36 36.29
C LEU A 424 0.12 -21.48 35.05
N ASP A 425 -0.07 -22.15 33.90
CA ASP A 425 -0.36 -21.50 32.63
C ASP A 425 -1.87 -21.28 32.47
N ASP A 426 -2.26 -20.18 31.85
CA ASP A 426 -3.65 -19.84 31.56
C ASP A 426 -4.11 -20.40 30.19
N LEU A 427 -5.32 -20.04 29.76
CA LEU A 427 -5.91 -20.47 28.48
C LEU A 427 -5.11 -20.06 27.23
N ASP A 428 -4.21 -19.10 27.34
CA ASP A 428 -3.29 -18.69 26.29
C ASP A 428 -1.96 -19.47 26.27
N GLY A 429 -1.73 -20.33 27.26
CA GLY A 429 -0.49 -21.08 27.44
C GLY A 429 0.66 -20.23 28.00
N GLU A 430 0.37 -19.03 28.54
CA GLU A 430 1.35 -18.17 29.18
C GLU A 430 1.15 -18.18 30.72
N PRO A 431 2.22 -17.98 31.51
CA PRO A 431 2.12 -17.90 32.96
C PRO A 431 1.22 -16.75 33.42
N MET A 432 0.49 -16.93 34.52
CA MET A 432 -0.38 -15.87 35.07
C MET A 432 0.37 -14.66 35.62
N THR A 433 1.67 -14.74 35.77
CA THR A 433 2.49 -13.65 36.30
C THR A 433 2.65 -12.49 35.33
N PRO A 434 2.88 -11.26 35.79
CA PRO A 434 3.01 -10.11 34.90
C PRO A 434 4.19 -10.21 33.92
N VAL A 435 4.00 -9.66 32.71
CA VAL A 435 5.05 -9.60 31.68
C VAL A 435 6.17 -8.64 32.07
N ASN A 436 7.39 -9.06 31.88
CA ASN A 436 8.59 -8.20 31.99
C ASN A 436 8.88 -7.55 30.62
N TYR A 437 8.34 -6.37 30.40
CA TYR A 437 8.54 -5.64 29.15
C TYR A 437 9.99 -5.19 28.94
N ALA A 438 10.77 -4.97 30.00
CA ALA A 438 12.16 -4.55 29.90
C ALA A 438 13.06 -5.63 29.27
N MET A 439 12.62 -6.88 29.24
CA MET A 439 13.32 -7.98 28.58
C MET A 439 12.93 -8.19 27.10
N LEU A 440 12.03 -7.39 26.57
CA LEU A 440 11.64 -7.48 25.15
C LEU A 440 12.70 -6.84 24.24
N ARG A 441 12.73 -7.26 22.98
CA ARG A 441 13.61 -6.65 21.98
C ARG A 441 13.18 -5.21 21.67
N PRO A 442 14.12 -4.30 21.39
CA PRO A 442 13.80 -2.89 21.13
C PRO A 442 12.76 -2.68 20.02
N GLU A 443 12.79 -3.50 18.95
CA GLU A 443 11.84 -3.41 17.85
C GLU A 443 10.40 -3.70 18.29
N VAL A 444 10.25 -4.60 19.26
CA VAL A 444 8.95 -4.98 19.83
C VAL A 444 8.44 -3.86 20.73
N ILE A 445 9.31 -3.27 21.53
CA ILE A 445 8.96 -2.12 22.38
C ILE A 445 8.46 -0.94 21.54
N GLU A 446 9.14 -0.64 20.43
CA GLU A 446 8.68 0.41 19.50
C GLU A 446 7.32 0.08 18.86
N GLU A 447 7.08 -1.17 18.49
CA GLU A 447 5.80 -1.57 17.94
C GLU A 447 4.68 -1.47 19.00
N LEU A 448 4.94 -1.89 20.23
CA LEU A 448 4.00 -1.73 21.34
C LEU A 448 3.67 -0.27 21.63
N LYS A 449 4.67 0.63 21.62
CA LYS A 449 4.46 2.08 21.75
C LYS A 449 3.58 2.60 20.62
N ARG A 450 3.86 2.24 19.38
CA ARG A 450 3.02 2.63 18.21
C ARG A 450 1.60 2.08 18.29
N GLN A 451 1.42 0.86 18.80
CA GLN A 451 0.08 0.28 18.97
C GLN A 451 -0.70 1.00 20.07
N ALA A 452 -0.05 1.32 21.19
CA ALA A 452 -0.67 2.09 22.26
C ALA A 452 -1.09 3.49 21.79
N GLU A 453 -0.24 4.19 21.03
CA GLU A 453 -0.55 5.49 20.45
C GLU A 453 -1.71 5.42 19.44
N ARG A 454 -1.72 4.43 18.52
CA ARG A 454 -2.83 4.22 17.59
C ARG A 454 -4.13 3.92 18.31
N ARG A 455 -4.09 3.16 19.38
CA ARG A 455 -5.27 2.84 20.19
C ARG A 455 -5.84 4.07 20.85
N SER A 456 -5.00 4.98 21.36
CA SER A 456 -5.42 6.24 21.94
C SER A 456 -6.04 7.22 20.92
N GLN A 457 -5.58 7.19 19.65
CA GLN A 457 -6.02 8.09 18.60
C GLN A 457 -7.22 7.58 17.79
N LEU A 458 -7.32 6.29 17.52
CA LEU A 458 -8.24 5.69 16.55
C LEU A 458 -9.25 4.72 17.14
N GLY A 459 -9.10 4.29 18.39
CA GLY A 459 -9.99 3.32 19.02
C GLY A 459 -10.04 1.95 18.34
N THR A 460 -9.10 1.63 17.46
CA THR A 460 -9.06 0.39 16.70
C THR A 460 -7.95 -0.53 17.18
N SER A 461 -8.32 -1.69 17.66
CA SER A 461 -7.41 -2.83 17.86
C SER A 461 -7.22 -3.54 16.51
N GLY A 462 -6.19 -3.20 15.79
CA GLY A 462 -5.91 -3.81 14.50
C GLY A 462 -4.44 -3.77 14.18
N ALA A 463 -3.68 -4.73 14.68
CA ALA A 463 -2.41 -5.10 14.07
C ALA A 463 -2.18 -6.59 14.28
N GLN A 464 -1.82 -7.27 13.21
CA GLN A 464 -1.29 -8.61 13.24
C GLN A 464 0.03 -8.60 14.01
N SER A 465 -0.02 -8.81 15.32
CA SER A 465 1.17 -9.23 16.05
C SER A 465 1.38 -10.70 15.74
N LEU A 466 2.52 -11.02 15.19
CA LEU A 466 3.04 -12.39 15.13
C LEU A 466 2.98 -12.98 16.54
N LEU A 467 2.71 -14.26 16.66
CA LEU A 467 2.76 -15.00 17.94
C LEU A 467 4.13 -14.72 18.58
N GLN A 468 4.12 -13.89 19.62
CA GLN A 468 5.31 -13.47 20.31
C GLN A 468 5.28 -14.06 21.71
N GLU A 469 6.32 -14.77 22.06
CA GLU A 469 6.53 -15.30 23.38
C GLU A 469 6.95 -14.16 24.32
N TYR A 470 6.15 -13.86 25.32
CA TYR A 470 6.45 -12.87 26.35
C TYR A 470 7.23 -13.53 27.49
N LYS A 471 8.18 -12.77 28.05
CA LYS A 471 8.87 -13.17 29.27
C LYS A 471 8.14 -12.60 30.47
N HIS A 472 7.75 -13.47 31.37
CA HIS A 472 7.05 -13.13 32.59
C HIS A 472 8.00 -12.98 33.78
N TYR A 473 7.62 -12.17 34.77
CA TYR A 473 8.36 -12.13 36.05
C TYR A 473 8.22 -13.48 36.76
N GLY A 474 9.32 -13.93 37.33
CA GLY A 474 9.27 -15.11 38.22
C GLY A 474 8.43 -14.82 39.48
N PRO A 475 7.78 -15.83 40.06
CA PRO A 475 6.97 -15.68 41.26
C PRO A 475 7.70 -14.99 42.44
N GLU A 476 9.00 -15.16 42.56
CA GLU A 476 9.85 -14.52 43.58
C GLU A 476 9.96 -13.01 43.41
N LYS A 477 9.49 -12.45 42.30
CA LYS A 477 9.57 -11.03 41.97
C LYS A 477 8.23 -10.30 42.06
N LEU A 478 7.25 -10.92 42.68
CA LEU A 478 5.89 -10.36 42.78
C LEU A 478 5.30 -10.51 44.21
N ALA A 479 4.24 -9.76 44.45
CA ALA A 479 3.30 -9.95 45.55
C ALA A 479 1.87 -9.97 45.01
N VAL A 480 0.99 -10.70 45.67
CA VAL A 480 -0.44 -10.78 45.28
C VAL A 480 -1.28 -9.99 46.25
N LEU A 481 -2.08 -9.07 45.71
CA LEU A 481 -3.03 -8.23 46.45
C LEU A 481 -4.45 -8.41 45.86
N PRO A 482 -5.50 -8.01 46.58
CA PRO A 482 -6.87 -7.96 46.00
C PRO A 482 -6.93 -7.08 44.77
N TYR A 483 -7.64 -7.53 43.70
CA TYR A 483 -7.82 -6.83 42.43
C TYR A 483 -8.24 -5.37 42.62
N SER A 484 -9.27 -5.12 43.47
CA SER A 484 -9.77 -3.77 43.73
C SER A 484 -8.68 -2.86 44.32
N ARG A 485 -7.86 -3.41 45.19
CA ARG A 485 -6.79 -2.65 45.84
C ARG A 485 -5.67 -2.29 44.85
N VAL A 486 -5.33 -3.19 43.97
CA VAL A 486 -4.31 -2.92 42.93
C VAL A 486 -4.79 -1.82 41.98
N LEU A 487 -6.08 -1.77 41.62
CA LEU A 487 -6.64 -0.67 40.82
C LEU A 487 -6.58 0.66 41.58
N GLU A 488 -6.92 0.68 42.89
CA GLU A 488 -6.80 1.87 43.74
C GLU A 488 -5.35 2.41 43.83
N LEU A 489 -4.36 1.53 43.78
CA LEU A 489 -2.96 1.87 43.78
C LEU A 489 -2.46 2.37 42.39
N GLY A 490 -3.30 2.34 41.36
CA GLY A 490 -2.95 2.76 40.00
C GLY A 490 -2.55 1.61 39.09
N GLY A 491 -2.75 0.37 39.47
CA GLY A 491 -2.62 -0.80 38.59
C GLY A 491 -3.70 -0.82 37.51
N THR A 492 -3.50 -1.63 36.51
CA THR A 492 -4.38 -1.69 35.34
C THR A 492 -4.91 -3.10 35.11
N LEU A 493 -6.16 -3.20 34.69
CA LEU A 493 -6.77 -4.46 34.27
C LEU A 493 -6.04 -5.03 33.06
N ARG A 494 -5.64 -6.31 33.10
CA ARG A 494 -4.87 -6.97 32.04
C ARG A 494 -5.60 -8.14 31.38
N SER A 495 -6.28 -8.94 32.17
CA SER A 495 -7.08 -10.05 31.69
C SER A 495 -8.32 -10.28 32.55
N ILE A 496 -9.28 -10.97 31.96
CA ILE A 496 -10.49 -11.42 32.65
C ILE A 496 -10.65 -12.89 32.32
N GLY A 497 -10.53 -13.74 33.36
CA GLY A 497 -10.86 -15.15 33.27
C GLY A 497 -12.36 -15.36 33.51
N VAL A 498 -12.97 -16.25 32.75
CA VAL A 498 -14.39 -16.60 32.84
C VAL A 498 -14.54 -18.11 32.79
N ARG A 499 -15.06 -18.71 33.84
CA ARG A 499 -15.37 -20.16 33.87
C ARG A 499 -16.87 -20.35 33.89
N TYR A 500 -17.39 -21.03 32.89
CA TYR A 500 -18.82 -21.30 32.77
C TYR A 500 -19.26 -22.45 33.67
N PHE A 501 -20.46 -22.37 34.22
CA PHE A 501 -21.08 -23.47 34.97
C PHE A 501 -21.38 -24.68 34.09
N GLU A 502 -21.76 -24.39 32.82
CA GLU A 502 -22.02 -25.40 31.80
C GLU A 502 -20.99 -25.27 30.68
N PRO A 503 -20.05 -26.21 30.51
CA PRO A 503 -18.98 -26.13 29.49
C PRO A 503 -19.50 -26.04 28.05
N ASP A 504 -20.64 -26.64 27.75
CA ASP A 504 -21.23 -26.65 26.40
C ASP A 504 -21.63 -25.25 25.90
N MET A 505 -21.85 -24.29 26.81
CA MET A 505 -22.23 -22.91 26.48
C MET A 505 -21.05 -22.07 25.94
N VAL A 506 -19.81 -22.51 26.15
CA VAL A 506 -18.62 -21.70 25.81
C VAL A 506 -18.58 -21.34 24.34
N GLY A 507 -18.87 -22.26 23.43
CA GLY A 507 -18.83 -22.03 21.98
C GLY A 507 -19.84 -20.98 21.50
N ASP A 508 -21.08 -21.06 21.99
CA ASP A 508 -22.14 -20.10 21.63
C ASP A 508 -21.83 -18.70 22.19
N GLU A 509 -21.28 -18.64 23.39
CA GLU A 509 -20.92 -17.37 24.03
C GLU A 509 -19.73 -16.71 23.35
N VAL A 510 -18.71 -17.48 22.94
CA VAL A 510 -17.62 -16.99 22.07
C VAL A 510 -18.21 -16.32 20.82
N ALA A 511 -19.12 -17.01 20.13
CA ALA A 511 -19.72 -16.47 18.91
C ALA A 511 -20.49 -15.17 19.18
N ARG A 512 -21.15 -15.06 20.32
CA ARG A 512 -21.89 -13.88 20.76
C ARG A 512 -20.96 -12.72 21.12
N LEU A 513 -19.96 -12.98 21.94
CA LEU A 513 -18.96 -11.96 22.35
C LEU A 513 -18.12 -11.47 21.17
N MET A 514 -17.74 -12.37 20.25
CA MET A 514 -17.00 -12.02 19.03
C MET A 514 -17.80 -11.11 18.09
N LYS A 515 -19.12 -11.14 18.09
CA LYS A 515 -19.93 -10.19 17.34
C LYS A 515 -19.94 -8.79 17.96
N ARG A 516 -19.77 -8.69 19.28
CA ARG A 516 -19.87 -7.44 20.05
C ARG A 516 -18.52 -6.76 20.31
N PHE A 517 -17.48 -7.53 20.58
CA PHE A 517 -16.18 -7.02 20.96
C PHE A 517 -15.12 -7.34 19.91
N ALA A 518 -14.29 -6.35 19.57
CA ALA A 518 -13.14 -6.53 18.68
C ALA A 518 -11.89 -7.04 19.43
N LEU A 519 -12.07 -7.90 20.42
CA LEU A 519 -11.02 -8.45 21.27
C LEU A 519 -10.56 -9.81 20.77
N SER A 520 -9.38 -10.23 21.21
CA SER A 520 -8.95 -11.63 21.11
C SER A 520 -9.48 -12.37 22.32
N LEU A 521 -10.14 -13.51 22.08
CA LEU A 521 -10.67 -14.40 23.09
C LEU A 521 -9.89 -15.70 23.05
N TYR A 522 -9.39 -16.10 24.19
CA TYR A 522 -8.87 -17.46 24.39
C TYR A 522 -9.96 -18.31 25.00
N ALA A 523 -10.16 -19.49 24.52
CA ALA A 523 -11.23 -20.37 24.99
C ALA A 523 -10.74 -21.80 25.19
N GLY A 524 -11.14 -22.39 26.31
CA GLY A 524 -11.06 -23.82 26.57
C GLY A 524 -12.40 -24.48 26.21
N ILE A 525 -12.44 -25.31 25.19
CA ILE A 525 -13.65 -25.97 24.71
C ILE A 525 -13.34 -27.48 24.50
N ALA A 526 -14.07 -28.31 25.22
CA ALA A 526 -14.00 -29.77 25.07
C ALA A 526 -12.56 -30.35 25.17
N GLY A 527 -11.72 -29.77 26.03
CA GLY A 527 -10.35 -30.22 26.26
C GLY A 527 -9.29 -29.67 25.29
N ASP A 528 -9.66 -28.77 24.38
CA ASP A 528 -8.76 -28.10 23.48
C ASP A 528 -8.77 -26.58 23.73
N SER A 529 -7.62 -25.94 23.57
CA SER A 529 -7.46 -24.49 23.67
C SER A 529 -7.56 -23.84 22.29
N TYR A 530 -8.33 -22.75 22.20
CA TYR A 530 -8.54 -22.00 20.97
C TYR A 530 -8.27 -20.50 21.17
N LEU A 531 -7.72 -19.88 20.15
CA LEU A 531 -7.65 -18.43 20.04
C LEU A 531 -8.66 -17.96 18.98
N PHE A 532 -9.64 -17.20 19.42
CA PHE A 532 -10.59 -16.55 18.54
C PHE A 532 -10.19 -15.07 18.33
N SER A 533 -10.13 -14.64 17.08
CA SER A 533 -9.91 -13.25 16.75
C SER A 533 -10.87 -12.79 15.67
N SER A 534 -11.50 -11.63 15.87
CA SER A 534 -12.32 -11.05 14.82
C SER A 534 -11.42 -10.32 13.83
N VAL A 535 -11.28 -10.90 12.65
CA VAL A 535 -10.58 -10.26 11.53
C VAL A 535 -11.63 -9.73 10.57
N SER A 536 -11.60 -8.42 10.32
CA SER A 536 -12.36 -7.83 9.23
C SER A 536 -11.73 -8.32 7.92
N MET A 537 -12.34 -9.28 7.27
CA MET A 537 -11.91 -9.73 5.94
C MET A 537 -12.70 -8.98 4.87
N THR A 538 -11.98 -8.32 3.98
CA THR A 538 -12.56 -7.76 2.78
C THR A 538 -12.43 -8.82 1.69
N SER A 539 -13.53 -9.45 1.32
CA SER A 539 -13.56 -10.32 0.15
C SER A 539 -13.97 -9.48 -1.05
N ALA A 540 -13.09 -9.40 -2.01
CA ALA A 540 -13.43 -8.93 -3.33
C ALA A 540 -14.11 -10.08 -4.08
N SER A 541 -15.39 -10.33 -3.78
CA SER A 541 -16.18 -11.29 -4.55
C SER A 541 -16.37 -10.76 -5.95
N GLY A 542 -16.09 -11.60 -6.95
CA GLY A 542 -16.17 -11.22 -8.37
C GLY A 542 -14.83 -10.89 -9.03
N LEU A 543 -13.70 -10.85 -8.29
CA LEU A 543 -12.39 -10.71 -8.95
C LEU A 543 -12.11 -11.84 -9.94
N GLU A 544 -12.53 -13.04 -9.64
CA GLU A 544 -12.43 -14.21 -10.54
C GLU A 544 -13.25 -13.98 -11.83
N MET A 545 -14.43 -13.37 -11.71
CA MET A 545 -15.28 -13.02 -12.85
C MET A 545 -14.73 -11.87 -13.68
N LEU A 546 -13.84 -11.03 -13.13
CA LEU A 546 -13.22 -9.92 -13.84
C LEU A 546 -12.10 -10.35 -14.78
N VAL A 547 -11.50 -11.50 -14.57
CA VAL A 547 -10.36 -11.97 -15.37
C VAL A 547 -10.74 -12.05 -16.85
N ILE A 548 -11.90 -12.61 -17.16
CA ILE A 548 -12.39 -12.76 -18.54
C ILE A 548 -12.69 -11.41 -19.20
N PRO A 549 -13.49 -10.49 -18.60
CA PRO A 549 -13.72 -9.17 -19.16
C PRO A 549 -12.43 -8.35 -19.33
N ILE A 550 -11.51 -8.42 -18.38
CA ILE A 550 -10.22 -7.72 -18.44
C ILE A 550 -9.36 -8.29 -19.58
N LEU A 551 -9.33 -9.61 -19.75
CA LEU A 551 -8.57 -10.25 -20.82
C LEU A 551 -9.18 -9.91 -22.20
N ILE A 552 -10.50 -9.91 -22.32
CA ILE A 552 -11.20 -9.46 -23.54
C ILE A 552 -10.86 -7.99 -23.82
N ALA A 553 -10.87 -7.15 -22.79
CA ALA A 553 -10.44 -5.75 -22.87
C ALA A 553 -9.03 -5.61 -23.45
N ALA A 554 -8.09 -6.31 -22.84
CA ALA A 554 -6.69 -6.27 -23.24
C ALA A 554 -6.53 -6.68 -24.72
N LEU A 555 -7.23 -7.74 -25.13
CA LEU A 555 -7.18 -8.22 -26.51
C LEU A 555 -7.83 -7.25 -27.50
N ILE A 556 -8.96 -6.64 -27.16
CA ILE A 556 -9.62 -5.64 -28.00
C ILE A 556 -8.72 -4.42 -28.19
N VAL A 557 -8.14 -3.90 -27.11
CA VAL A 557 -7.21 -2.76 -27.16
C VAL A 557 -5.97 -3.11 -27.96
N LEU A 558 -5.35 -4.27 -27.68
CA LEU A 558 -4.19 -4.76 -28.41
C LEU A 558 -4.45 -4.82 -29.91
N ASN A 559 -5.55 -5.47 -30.31
CA ASN A 559 -5.91 -5.63 -31.72
C ASN A 559 -6.21 -4.27 -32.39
N THR A 560 -6.95 -3.41 -31.71
CA THR A 560 -7.29 -2.08 -32.24
C THR A 560 -6.04 -1.20 -32.41
N MET A 561 -5.14 -1.22 -31.44
CA MET A 561 -3.90 -0.46 -31.50
C MET A 561 -2.91 -1.03 -32.52
N LEU A 562 -2.85 -2.36 -32.64
CA LEU A 562 -2.04 -3.02 -33.65
C LEU A 562 -2.55 -2.67 -35.06
N GLY A 563 -3.86 -2.74 -35.29
CA GLY A 563 -4.49 -2.26 -36.51
C GLY A 563 -4.18 -0.79 -36.82
N ALA A 564 -4.15 0.06 -35.77
CA ALA A 564 -3.76 1.46 -35.90
C ALA A 564 -2.32 1.64 -36.41
N VAL A 565 -1.40 0.82 -35.92
CA VAL A 565 0.01 0.84 -36.34
C VAL A 565 0.14 0.43 -37.80
N PHE A 566 -0.47 -0.68 -38.21
CA PHE A 566 -0.39 -1.15 -39.59
C PHE A 566 -1.00 -0.18 -40.60
N GLU A 567 -2.16 0.40 -40.30
CA GLU A 567 -2.78 1.40 -41.19
C GLU A 567 -1.94 2.68 -41.33
N ARG A 568 -1.04 2.97 -40.37
CA ARG A 568 -0.23 4.19 -40.36
C ARG A 568 1.22 3.94 -40.74
N THR A 569 1.56 2.82 -41.33
CA THR A 569 2.94 2.48 -41.70
C THR A 569 3.58 3.56 -42.58
N LYS A 570 2.82 4.13 -43.53
CA LYS A 570 3.32 5.24 -44.38
C LYS A 570 3.52 6.53 -43.56
N GLU A 571 2.62 6.87 -42.64
CA GLU A 571 2.72 8.05 -41.78
C GLU A 571 3.92 7.90 -40.80
N ILE A 572 4.14 6.69 -40.27
CA ILE A 572 5.30 6.35 -39.44
C ILE A 572 6.60 6.58 -40.21
N GLY A 573 6.67 6.16 -41.47
CA GLY A 573 7.80 6.41 -42.35
C GLY A 573 8.06 7.91 -42.57
N ILE A 574 7.02 8.70 -42.76
CA ILE A 574 7.13 10.18 -42.88
C ILE A 574 7.65 10.79 -41.57
N TYR A 575 7.13 10.38 -40.42
CA TYR A 575 7.62 10.88 -39.14
C TYR A 575 9.08 10.53 -38.89
N SER A 576 9.50 9.33 -39.27
CA SER A 576 10.90 8.91 -39.21
C SER A 576 11.78 9.76 -40.13
N SER A 577 11.35 10.05 -41.38
CA SER A 577 12.09 10.89 -42.32
C SER A 577 12.19 12.36 -41.86
N LEU A 578 11.23 12.85 -41.04
CA LEU A 578 11.26 14.17 -40.41
C LEU A 578 12.15 14.20 -39.15
N GLY A 579 12.81 13.10 -38.78
CA GLY A 579 13.76 13.05 -37.67
C GLY A 579 13.15 12.69 -36.32
N LEU A 580 11.88 12.25 -36.23
CA LEU A 580 11.36 11.72 -34.97
C LEU A 580 12.03 10.40 -34.62
N ALA A 581 12.62 10.31 -33.41
CA ALA A 581 13.20 9.08 -32.93
C ALA A 581 12.13 7.97 -32.78
N PRO A 582 12.49 6.70 -33.00
CA PRO A 582 11.55 5.57 -32.90
C PRO A 582 10.80 5.51 -31.56
N THR A 583 11.46 5.88 -30.46
CA THR A 583 10.84 5.98 -29.13
C THR A 583 9.72 7.03 -29.08
N HIS A 584 9.91 8.18 -29.75
CA HIS A 584 8.88 9.22 -29.81
C HIS A 584 7.68 8.79 -30.66
N ILE A 585 7.90 7.98 -31.70
CA ILE A 585 6.82 7.40 -32.49
C ILE A 585 6.03 6.38 -31.66
N GLY A 586 6.71 5.57 -30.86
CA GLY A 586 6.05 4.70 -29.88
C GLY A 586 5.21 5.45 -28.87
N THR A 587 5.72 6.57 -28.32
CA THR A 587 4.95 7.39 -27.34
C THR A 587 3.69 8.02 -27.95
N LEU A 588 3.62 8.21 -29.27
CA LEU A 588 2.43 8.70 -29.98
C LEU A 588 1.25 7.74 -29.81
N PHE A 589 1.47 6.44 -29.95
CA PHE A 589 0.45 5.42 -29.74
C PHE A 589 0.08 5.25 -28.27
N LEU A 590 1.05 5.40 -27.36
CA LEU A 590 0.78 5.40 -25.93
C LEU A 590 -0.07 6.60 -25.51
N ALA A 591 0.14 7.75 -26.13
CA ALA A 591 -0.69 8.95 -25.95
C ALA A 591 -2.15 8.70 -26.37
N GLU A 592 -2.37 8.09 -27.56
CA GLU A 592 -3.71 7.72 -28.01
C GLU A 592 -4.40 6.78 -27.02
N ALA A 593 -3.67 5.76 -26.53
CA ALA A 593 -4.19 4.82 -25.54
C ALA A 593 -4.53 5.51 -24.22
N SER A 594 -3.71 6.48 -23.77
CA SER A 594 -3.98 7.26 -22.56
C SER A 594 -5.28 8.07 -22.67
N VAL A 595 -5.54 8.65 -23.84
CA VAL A 595 -6.81 9.34 -24.12
C VAL A 595 -7.98 8.37 -24.05
N PHE A 596 -7.87 7.22 -24.69
CA PHE A 596 -8.92 6.20 -24.66
C PHE A 596 -9.16 5.64 -23.25
N ALA A 597 -8.10 5.35 -22.50
CA ALA A 597 -8.18 4.87 -21.13
C ALA A 597 -8.93 5.89 -20.24
N ASN A 598 -8.58 7.16 -20.39
CA ASN A 598 -9.18 8.24 -19.58
C ASN A 598 -10.66 8.48 -19.99
N LEU A 599 -10.97 8.50 -21.29
CA LEU A 599 -12.34 8.59 -21.77
C LEU A 599 -13.19 7.40 -21.31
N GLY A 600 -12.66 6.19 -21.43
CA GLY A 600 -13.31 4.97 -20.96
C GLY A 600 -13.57 5.02 -19.44
N ALA A 601 -12.57 5.42 -18.67
CA ALA A 601 -12.66 5.51 -17.20
C ALA A 601 -13.78 6.47 -16.76
N ILE A 602 -13.78 7.72 -17.24
CA ILE A 602 -14.73 8.74 -16.81
C ILE A 602 -16.14 8.46 -17.33
N VAL A 603 -16.27 8.23 -18.64
CA VAL A 603 -17.61 8.06 -19.24
C VAL A 603 -18.21 6.71 -18.84
N GLY A 604 -17.40 5.64 -18.76
CA GLY A 604 -17.85 4.34 -18.28
C GLY A 604 -18.32 4.38 -16.82
N TYR A 605 -17.57 5.09 -15.97
CA TYR A 605 -17.96 5.34 -14.59
C TYR A 605 -19.28 6.14 -14.49
N LEU A 606 -19.39 7.27 -15.21
CA LEU A 606 -20.62 8.09 -15.22
C LEU A 606 -21.84 7.32 -15.71
N LEU A 607 -21.67 6.50 -16.75
CA LEU A 607 -22.75 5.60 -17.23
C LEU A 607 -23.18 4.64 -16.12
N GLY A 608 -22.22 4.04 -15.41
CA GLY A 608 -22.50 3.15 -14.29
C GLY A 608 -23.30 3.85 -13.19
N GLN A 609 -22.88 5.05 -12.79
CA GLN A 609 -23.57 5.85 -11.77
C GLN A 609 -25.00 6.24 -12.22
N VAL A 610 -25.17 6.68 -13.46
CA VAL A 610 -26.49 7.00 -14.00
C VAL A 610 -27.41 5.79 -14.00
N LEU A 611 -26.90 4.64 -14.45
CA LEU A 611 -27.67 3.40 -14.48
C LEU A 611 -28.03 2.93 -13.07
N ALA A 612 -27.10 2.97 -12.12
CA ALA A 612 -27.36 2.63 -10.73
C ALA A 612 -28.47 3.52 -10.14
N LYS A 613 -28.43 4.83 -10.42
CA LYS A 613 -29.46 5.77 -9.99
C LYS A 613 -30.83 5.48 -10.61
N ILE A 614 -30.88 5.10 -11.89
CA ILE A 614 -32.13 4.72 -12.59
C ILE A 614 -32.69 3.43 -12.00
N ILE A 615 -31.87 2.40 -11.80
CA ILE A 615 -32.28 1.10 -11.24
C ILE A 615 -32.84 1.30 -9.84
N HIS A 616 -32.17 2.11 -9.03
CA HIS A 616 -32.63 2.41 -7.68
C HIS A 616 -33.97 3.22 -7.69
N ALA A 617 -34.12 4.20 -8.58
CA ALA A 617 -35.33 4.99 -8.70
C ALA A 617 -36.53 4.18 -9.23
N THR A 618 -36.29 3.14 -10.01
CA THR A 618 -37.34 2.28 -10.58
C THR A 618 -37.63 1.03 -9.76
N ASN A 619 -36.92 0.81 -8.64
CA ASN A 619 -36.99 -0.39 -7.81
C ASN A 619 -36.84 -1.69 -8.62
N LEU A 620 -36.05 -1.66 -9.70
CA LEU A 620 -35.85 -2.79 -10.57
C LEU A 620 -34.81 -3.72 -9.92
N ASN A 621 -35.28 -4.80 -9.33
CA ASN A 621 -34.41 -5.77 -8.67
C ASN A 621 -33.76 -6.69 -9.73
N LEU A 622 -32.59 -6.30 -10.24
CA LEU A 622 -31.84 -7.06 -11.24
C LEU A 622 -30.93 -8.14 -10.62
N GLY A 623 -30.99 -8.33 -9.29
CA GLY A 623 -30.13 -9.29 -8.58
C GLY A 623 -28.66 -8.89 -8.57
N VAL A 624 -28.30 -7.68 -8.99
CA VAL A 624 -26.93 -7.16 -9.04
C VAL A 624 -26.85 -5.93 -8.14
N GLU A 625 -26.03 -6.01 -7.10
CA GLU A 625 -25.72 -4.87 -6.24
C GLU A 625 -24.67 -3.97 -6.92
N LEU A 626 -25.12 -2.90 -7.53
CA LEU A 626 -24.25 -1.97 -8.25
C LEU A 626 -23.64 -0.94 -7.28
N ASN A 627 -22.49 -1.24 -6.73
CA ASN A 627 -21.78 -0.34 -5.81
C ASN A 627 -20.64 0.40 -6.54
N TYR A 628 -20.98 1.43 -7.29
CA TYR A 628 -20.01 2.28 -8.02
C TYR A 628 -19.36 3.36 -7.16
N SER A 629 -19.77 3.55 -5.93
CA SER A 629 -19.32 4.67 -5.10
C SER A 629 -18.23 4.29 -4.12
N SER A 630 -17.87 3.02 -4.06
CA SER A 630 -16.87 2.50 -3.14
C SER A 630 -15.45 2.67 -3.65
N MET A 631 -14.47 2.54 -2.76
CA MET A 631 -13.06 2.53 -3.11
C MET A 631 -12.70 1.37 -4.07
N SER A 632 -13.52 0.32 -4.12
CA SER A 632 -13.41 -0.77 -5.10
C SER A 632 -13.58 -0.29 -6.53
N ALA A 633 -14.54 0.60 -6.80
CA ALA A 633 -14.74 1.19 -8.12
C ALA A 633 -13.52 1.99 -8.58
N VAL A 634 -12.86 2.70 -7.66
CA VAL A 634 -11.57 3.37 -7.90
C VAL A 634 -10.50 2.34 -8.29
N GLY A 635 -10.35 1.27 -7.50
CA GLY A 635 -9.40 0.21 -7.77
C GLY A 635 -9.59 -0.44 -9.14
N VAL A 636 -10.84 -0.77 -9.49
CA VAL A 636 -11.20 -1.33 -10.80
C VAL A 636 -10.88 -0.37 -11.93
N THR A 637 -11.21 0.90 -11.76
CA THR A 637 -10.91 1.94 -12.78
C THR A 637 -9.40 2.03 -13.02
N VAL A 638 -8.59 2.02 -11.95
CA VAL A 638 -7.13 2.00 -12.06
C VAL A 638 -6.64 0.76 -12.80
N VAL A 639 -7.17 -0.42 -12.48
CA VAL A 639 -6.81 -1.68 -13.17
C VAL A 639 -7.14 -1.58 -14.66
N VAL A 640 -8.33 -1.11 -15.03
CA VAL A 640 -8.72 -0.93 -16.45
C VAL A 640 -7.77 0.02 -17.18
N VAL A 641 -7.43 1.16 -16.56
CA VAL A 641 -6.47 2.12 -17.14
C VAL A 641 -5.11 1.46 -17.35
N ILE A 642 -4.60 0.74 -16.34
CA ILE A 642 -3.31 0.03 -16.43
C ILE A 642 -3.36 -1.02 -17.54
N VAL A 643 -4.41 -1.81 -17.64
CA VAL A 643 -4.57 -2.85 -18.67
C VAL A 643 -4.57 -2.24 -20.07
N VAL A 644 -5.29 -1.14 -20.29
CA VAL A 644 -5.31 -0.43 -21.59
C VAL A 644 -3.90 0.05 -21.95
N LEU A 645 -3.18 0.65 -21.01
CA LEU A 645 -1.81 1.12 -21.23
C LEU A 645 -0.84 -0.03 -21.50
N LEU A 646 -0.87 -1.10 -20.70
CA LEU A 646 -0.03 -2.28 -20.89
C LEU A 646 -0.29 -2.98 -22.23
N SER A 647 -1.55 -3.13 -22.62
CA SER A 647 -1.93 -3.72 -23.92
C SER A 647 -1.42 -2.90 -25.11
N THR A 648 -1.11 -1.62 -24.90
CA THR A 648 -0.58 -0.75 -25.97
C THR A 648 0.95 -0.79 -26.05
N VAL A 649 1.65 -1.33 -25.06
CA VAL A 649 3.13 -1.39 -25.07
C VAL A 649 3.66 -2.17 -26.28
N TYR A 650 3.05 -3.32 -26.60
CA TYR A 650 3.48 -4.12 -27.75
C TYR A 650 3.24 -3.40 -29.09
N PRO A 651 2.04 -2.87 -29.40
CA PRO A 651 1.82 -2.04 -30.58
C PRO A 651 2.75 -0.83 -30.69
N SER A 652 3.00 -0.15 -29.56
CA SER A 652 3.92 0.98 -29.49
C SER A 652 5.36 0.59 -29.87
N ARG A 653 5.87 -0.54 -29.36
CA ARG A 653 7.17 -1.09 -29.75
C ARG A 653 7.20 -1.46 -31.22
N LYS A 654 6.12 -2.06 -31.73
CA LYS A 654 6.04 -2.42 -33.14
C LYS A 654 6.06 -1.21 -34.07
N ALA A 655 5.40 -0.12 -33.67
CA ALA A 655 5.46 1.16 -34.37
C ALA A 655 6.89 1.74 -34.40
N ALA A 656 7.60 1.64 -33.26
CA ALA A 656 8.99 2.06 -33.16
C ALA A 656 9.93 1.22 -34.05
N GLU A 657 9.70 -0.09 -34.18
CA GLU A 657 10.43 -0.97 -35.08
C GLU A 657 10.21 -0.59 -36.56
N ILE A 658 8.95 -0.35 -36.95
CA ILE A 658 8.60 0.09 -38.31
C ILE A 658 9.25 1.43 -38.67
N ALA A 659 9.41 2.31 -37.68
CA ALA A 659 10.05 3.62 -37.84
C ALA A 659 11.55 3.52 -38.15
N SER A 660 12.15 2.37 -37.93
CA SER A 660 13.58 2.15 -38.14
C SER A 660 13.84 1.01 -39.14
N PRO A 661 13.44 1.15 -40.38
CA PRO A 661 13.51 0.08 -41.39
C PRO A 661 14.93 -0.43 -41.66
N GLY A 662 15.94 0.41 -41.43
CA GLY A 662 17.36 0.03 -41.61
C GLY A 662 17.95 -0.76 -40.43
N ILE A 663 17.39 -0.64 -39.24
CA ILE A 663 17.88 -1.30 -38.00
C ILE A 663 17.17 -2.63 -37.80
N ALA A 664 15.97 -2.81 -38.36
CA ALA A 664 15.16 -4.03 -38.18
C ALA A 664 15.62 -5.21 -39.08
N ARG A 665 16.44 -4.99 -40.06
CA ARG A 665 17.26 -6.09 -40.59
C ARG A 665 18.23 -6.42 -39.46
N LYS A 666 18.00 -7.50 -38.75
CA LYS A 666 19.01 -8.15 -37.92
C LYS A 666 20.20 -8.39 -38.82
N TRP A 667 21.19 -7.50 -38.73
CA TRP A 667 22.45 -7.70 -39.40
C TRP A 667 23.12 -8.79 -38.58
N GLU A 668 23.03 -10.01 -39.09
CA GLU A 668 23.71 -11.15 -38.53
C GLU A 668 25.14 -11.14 -39.06
N LEU A 669 26.10 -11.12 -38.14
CA LEU A 669 27.48 -11.31 -38.50
C LEU A 669 27.63 -12.66 -39.24
N PRO A 670 28.29 -12.69 -40.38
CA PRO A 670 28.62 -13.95 -41.01
C PRO A 670 29.48 -14.82 -40.06
N ASP A 671 29.40 -16.10 -40.23
CA ASP A 671 30.25 -17.00 -39.45
C ASP A 671 31.72 -16.84 -39.87
N PRO A 672 32.65 -16.79 -38.90
CA PRO A 672 34.07 -16.67 -39.20
C PRO A 672 34.55 -17.90 -39.96
N VAL A 673 35.41 -17.68 -40.96
CA VAL A 673 36.09 -18.74 -41.71
C VAL A 673 37.48 -18.86 -41.12
N GLY A 674 37.70 -19.85 -40.28
CA GLY A 674 38.94 -19.97 -39.49
C GLY A 674 39.14 -18.82 -38.51
N ASP A 675 40.21 -18.09 -38.59
CA ASP A 675 40.56 -16.93 -37.79
C ASP A 675 40.19 -15.58 -38.48
N ALA A 676 39.49 -15.64 -39.64
CA ALA A 676 39.12 -14.47 -40.40
C ALA A 676 37.61 -14.27 -40.41
N LEU A 677 37.18 -13.01 -40.25
CA LEU A 677 35.80 -12.57 -40.37
C LEU A 677 35.76 -11.39 -41.34
N VAL A 678 35.10 -11.59 -42.48
CA VAL A 678 34.94 -10.55 -43.51
C VAL A 678 33.47 -10.06 -43.48
N VAL A 679 33.29 -8.77 -43.39
CA VAL A 679 32.00 -8.11 -43.26
C VAL A 679 31.89 -6.98 -44.27
N VAL A 680 30.95 -7.09 -45.22
CA VAL A 680 30.62 -5.99 -46.12
C VAL A 680 29.52 -5.16 -45.44
N LEU A 681 29.79 -3.89 -45.23
CA LEU A 681 28.80 -3.00 -44.66
C LEU A 681 27.76 -2.57 -45.70
N PRO A 682 26.49 -2.36 -45.30
CA PRO A 682 25.44 -1.92 -46.23
C PRO A 682 25.55 -0.42 -46.52
N PHE A 683 26.73 0.09 -46.62
CA PHE A 683 27.03 1.49 -46.93
C PHE A 683 27.97 1.54 -48.14
N THR A 684 27.72 2.46 -49.05
CA THR A 684 28.59 2.80 -50.14
C THR A 684 29.01 4.25 -50.03
N VAL A 685 30.20 4.59 -50.44
CA VAL A 685 30.73 5.96 -50.51
C VAL A 685 31.17 6.25 -51.94
N THR A 686 31.15 7.50 -52.35
CA THR A 686 31.44 7.92 -53.71
C THR A 686 32.73 8.72 -53.75
N GLY A 687 33.53 8.52 -54.80
CA GLY A 687 34.71 9.33 -55.13
C GLY A 687 35.63 9.67 -53.97
N ARG A 688 35.93 10.93 -53.81
CA ARG A 688 36.79 11.44 -52.72
C ARG A 688 36.27 11.19 -51.33
N ASP A 689 34.94 10.94 -51.15
CA ASP A 689 34.38 10.61 -49.83
C ASP A 689 34.93 9.29 -49.25
N ALA A 690 35.42 8.36 -50.11
CA ALA A 690 36.10 7.14 -49.68
C ALA A 690 37.38 7.44 -48.90
N TYR A 691 38.19 8.37 -49.38
CA TYR A 691 39.36 8.85 -48.68
C TYR A 691 39.02 9.60 -47.40
N GLY A 692 37.98 10.45 -47.45
CA GLY A 692 37.50 11.22 -46.30
C GLY A 692 37.03 10.34 -45.16
N VAL A 693 36.24 9.28 -45.44
CA VAL A 693 35.74 8.36 -44.40
C VAL A 693 36.83 7.54 -43.76
N ALA A 694 37.87 7.14 -44.57
CA ALA A 694 38.98 6.38 -44.05
C ALA A 694 39.84 7.20 -43.07
N GLU A 695 40.07 8.48 -43.35
CA GLU A 695 40.79 9.42 -42.49
C GLU A 695 39.97 9.76 -41.25
N PHE A 696 38.64 9.99 -41.40
CA PHE A 696 37.74 10.21 -40.29
C PHE A 696 37.74 9.05 -39.27
N LEU A 697 37.74 7.81 -39.76
CA LEU A 697 37.83 6.64 -38.89
C LEU A 697 39.25 6.45 -38.33
N GLN A 698 40.30 6.79 -39.07
CA GLN A 698 41.65 6.79 -38.55
C GLN A 698 41.80 7.76 -37.36
N GLU A 699 41.25 8.98 -37.47
CA GLU A 699 41.23 9.95 -36.40
C GLU A 699 40.45 9.41 -35.19
N TYR A 700 39.27 8.81 -35.42
CA TYR A 700 38.48 8.17 -34.38
C TYR A 700 39.24 7.05 -33.65
N PHE A 701 39.92 6.18 -34.39
CA PHE A 701 40.71 5.07 -33.80
C PHE A 701 41.95 5.57 -33.07
N ALA A 702 42.57 6.64 -33.55
CA ALA A 702 43.73 7.23 -32.93
C ALA A 702 43.47 7.74 -31.50
N GLU A 703 42.25 8.15 -31.19
CA GLU A 703 41.85 8.52 -29.85
C GLU A 703 41.92 7.36 -28.84
N TYR A 704 41.82 6.12 -29.30
CA TYR A 704 41.88 4.90 -28.49
C TYR A 704 43.30 4.29 -28.41
N VAL A 705 44.31 4.97 -28.92
CA VAL A 705 45.69 4.54 -28.81
C VAL A 705 46.21 4.83 -27.40
N GLY A 706 46.57 3.76 -26.65
CA GLY A 706 47.06 3.89 -25.27
C GLY A 706 46.00 4.19 -24.21
N TYR A 707 44.70 4.24 -24.55
CA TYR A 707 43.60 4.50 -23.64
C TYR A 707 42.83 3.23 -23.28
N ALA A 708 43.13 2.65 -22.13
CA ALA A 708 42.51 1.39 -21.66
C ALA A 708 41.09 1.51 -21.08
N GLY A 709 40.48 2.67 -21.10
CA GLY A 709 39.14 2.91 -20.52
C GLY A 709 37.98 2.84 -21.53
N GLY A 710 38.22 2.51 -22.79
CA GLY A 710 37.23 2.47 -23.86
C GLY A 710 36.69 1.07 -24.19
N GLU A 711 35.84 1.01 -25.22
CA GLU A 711 35.29 -0.25 -25.75
C GLU A 711 36.34 -1.13 -26.40
N PHE A 712 37.47 -0.58 -26.79
CA PHE A 712 38.62 -1.26 -27.33
C PHE A 712 39.91 -0.43 -27.12
N LEU A 713 41.05 -1.07 -27.18
CA LEU A 713 42.37 -0.45 -27.22
C LEU A 713 42.93 -0.62 -28.62
N ALA A 714 43.45 0.44 -29.25
CA ALA A 714 44.06 0.41 -30.59
C ALA A 714 45.57 0.59 -30.50
N GLU A 715 46.28 -0.02 -31.44
CA GLU A 715 47.70 0.13 -31.66
C GLU A 715 48.00 0.13 -33.17
N ASN A 716 48.99 0.89 -33.58
CA ASN A 716 49.46 0.97 -34.97
C ASN A 716 48.37 1.35 -36.01
N VAL A 717 47.55 2.36 -35.65
CA VAL A 717 46.55 2.86 -36.58
C VAL A 717 47.20 3.52 -37.78
N ARG A 718 46.94 2.98 -39.02
CA ARG A 718 47.57 3.45 -40.25
C ARG A 718 46.54 3.54 -41.39
N LEU A 719 46.79 4.53 -42.26
CA LEU A 719 46.08 4.67 -43.54
C LEU A 719 47.03 4.13 -44.63
N GLU A 720 46.53 3.17 -45.41
CA GLU A 720 47.33 2.47 -46.42
C GLU A 720 46.58 2.45 -47.76
N PRO A 721 47.27 2.57 -48.92
CA PRO A 721 46.64 2.30 -50.20
C PRO A 721 46.32 0.81 -50.33
N LEU A 722 45.18 0.49 -50.90
CA LEU A 722 44.82 -0.90 -51.19
C LEU A 722 45.68 -1.36 -52.40
N GLY A 723 46.58 -2.34 -52.25
CA GLY A 723 47.64 -2.79 -53.12
C GLY A 723 47.36 -2.77 -54.68
N ASP A 724 48.32 -3.20 -55.48
CA ASP A 724 48.33 -2.98 -56.96
C ASP A 724 47.07 -3.47 -57.72
N GLU A 725 46.22 -4.32 -57.13
CA GLU A 725 45.02 -4.85 -57.78
C GLU A 725 43.82 -3.85 -57.76
N PHE A 726 43.87 -2.84 -56.85
CA PHE A 726 42.84 -1.82 -56.69
C PHE A 726 43.49 -0.44 -56.48
N SER A 727 44.02 0.11 -57.51
CA SER A 727 44.85 1.35 -57.55
C SER A 727 44.13 2.58 -56.94
N ASP A 728 42.80 2.57 -56.80
CA ASP A 728 42.00 3.66 -56.30
C ASP A 728 41.37 3.37 -54.92
N GLY A 729 41.66 2.21 -54.29
CA GLY A 729 41.14 1.84 -52.99
C GLY A 729 41.99 2.39 -51.82
N VAL A 730 41.37 2.64 -50.68
CA VAL A 730 42.01 3.06 -49.44
C VAL A 730 41.63 2.14 -48.29
N ALA A 731 42.58 1.81 -47.43
CA ALA A 731 42.35 0.99 -46.25
C ALA A 731 42.88 1.67 -44.97
N THR A 732 42.11 1.50 -43.86
CA THR A 732 42.56 1.85 -42.52
C THR A 732 42.84 0.54 -41.77
N SER A 733 44.06 0.36 -41.28
CA SER A 733 44.50 -0.83 -40.57
C SER A 733 44.97 -0.51 -39.14
N MET A 734 44.70 -1.43 -38.23
CA MET A 734 45.17 -1.35 -36.84
C MET A 734 45.17 -2.72 -36.17
N ARG A 735 45.95 -2.83 -35.09
CA ARG A 735 45.84 -3.92 -34.15
C ARG A 735 45.00 -3.46 -32.95
N MET A 736 44.13 -4.34 -32.43
CA MET A 736 43.22 -3.95 -31.37
C MET A 736 42.93 -5.06 -30.39
N TRP A 737 42.62 -4.65 -29.16
CA TRP A 737 42.08 -5.49 -28.06
C TRP A 737 40.67 -5.05 -27.74
N LEU A 738 39.76 -6.01 -27.64
CA LEU A 738 38.36 -5.74 -27.40
C LEU A 738 38.00 -5.87 -25.89
N ALA A 739 37.22 -4.96 -25.38
CA ALA A 739 36.66 -5.06 -24.05
C ALA A 739 35.52 -6.12 -24.00
N PRO A 740 35.34 -6.86 -22.89
CA PRO A 740 36.13 -6.80 -21.65
C PRO A 740 37.51 -7.48 -21.82
N TYR A 741 38.54 -6.78 -21.39
CA TYR A 741 39.94 -7.17 -21.62
C TYR A 741 40.37 -8.47 -20.93
N ASP A 742 39.65 -8.91 -19.89
CA ASP A 742 39.83 -10.18 -19.20
C ASP A 742 39.58 -11.41 -20.10
N LEU A 743 38.84 -11.23 -21.20
CA LEU A 743 38.64 -12.29 -22.21
C LEU A 743 39.88 -12.51 -23.11
N GLY A 744 40.87 -11.64 -23.06
CA GLY A 744 42.10 -11.71 -23.83
C GLY A 744 41.89 -11.69 -25.36
N VAL A 745 40.83 -11.08 -25.84
CA VAL A 745 40.49 -11.03 -27.27
C VAL A 745 41.29 -9.94 -27.96
N SER A 746 42.14 -10.33 -28.93
CA SER A 746 42.87 -9.41 -29.77
C SER A 746 42.75 -9.79 -31.23
N GLN A 747 42.85 -8.82 -32.12
CA GLN A 747 42.68 -8.97 -33.56
C GLN A 747 43.38 -7.87 -34.34
N ASP A 748 43.71 -8.17 -35.60
CA ASP A 748 44.06 -7.19 -36.61
C ASP A 748 42.75 -6.78 -37.33
N PHE A 749 42.53 -5.48 -37.42
CA PHE A 749 41.39 -4.84 -38.06
C PHE A 749 41.87 -4.14 -39.34
N GLN A 750 41.15 -4.36 -40.43
CA GLN A 750 41.33 -3.63 -41.67
C GLN A 750 39.97 -3.25 -42.24
N MET A 751 39.76 -1.98 -42.48
CA MET A 751 38.61 -1.47 -43.20
C MET A 751 39.10 -0.96 -44.56
N ALA A 752 38.53 -1.51 -45.61
CA ALA A 752 38.90 -1.17 -46.99
C ALA A 752 37.68 -0.54 -47.71
N CYS A 753 37.93 0.56 -48.40
CA CYS A 753 36.97 1.08 -49.38
C CYS A 753 37.36 0.47 -50.73
N VAL A 754 36.60 -0.51 -51.20
CA VAL A 754 36.87 -1.32 -52.39
C VAL A 754 36.00 -0.79 -53.53
N PRO A 755 36.56 -0.49 -54.72
CA PRO A 755 35.77 -0.06 -55.88
C PRO A 755 34.77 -1.16 -56.29
N THR A 756 33.59 -0.76 -56.72
CA THR A 756 32.52 -1.66 -57.21
C THR A 756 32.50 -1.67 -58.74
N GLU A 757 31.57 -2.44 -59.33
CA GLU A 757 31.37 -2.45 -60.81
C GLU A 757 30.89 -1.11 -61.37
N ASP A 758 30.27 -0.27 -60.47
CA ASP A 758 29.82 1.07 -60.82
C ASP A 758 30.95 2.06 -60.68
N GLU A 759 31.17 2.89 -61.68
CA GLU A 759 32.21 3.94 -61.70
C GLU A 759 31.98 4.89 -60.51
N ASP A 760 33.05 5.15 -59.74
CA ASP A 760 33.10 6.10 -58.62
C ASP A 760 32.30 5.69 -57.37
N ILE A 761 31.87 4.41 -57.25
CA ILE A 761 31.22 3.87 -56.05
C ILE A 761 32.12 2.85 -55.36
N PHE A 762 32.35 3.08 -54.05
CA PHE A 762 33.16 2.18 -53.20
C PHE A 762 32.32 1.47 -52.20
N ALA A 763 32.44 0.16 -52.08
CA ALA A 763 31.90 -0.65 -50.99
C ALA A 763 32.86 -0.67 -49.80
N ILE A 764 32.30 -0.72 -48.58
CA ILE A 764 33.10 -0.76 -47.35
C ILE A 764 33.16 -2.20 -46.89
N GLU A 765 34.35 -2.78 -46.91
CA GLU A 765 34.67 -4.10 -46.43
C GLU A 765 35.48 -3.98 -45.13
N ILE A 766 35.08 -4.69 -44.08
CA ILE A 766 35.84 -4.82 -42.84
C ILE A 766 36.33 -6.25 -42.74
N ARG A 767 37.64 -6.40 -42.61
CA ARG A 767 38.31 -7.66 -42.39
C ARG A 767 38.90 -7.68 -41.00
N LEU A 768 38.52 -8.70 -40.22
CA LEU A 768 38.96 -8.93 -38.86
C LEU A 768 39.75 -10.25 -38.86
N THR A 769 40.98 -10.22 -38.35
CA THR A 769 41.81 -11.43 -38.23
C THR A 769 42.11 -11.64 -36.76
N ARG A 770 41.62 -12.73 -36.19
CA ARG A 770 41.80 -13.06 -34.78
C ARG A 770 43.26 -13.42 -34.49
N LEU A 771 43.83 -12.78 -33.46
CA LEU A 771 45.18 -13.08 -32.97
C LEU A 771 45.16 -13.90 -31.69
N ALA A 772 44.21 -13.58 -30.76
CA ALA A 772 44.04 -14.30 -29.52
C ALA A 772 42.59 -14.24 -29.03
N GLY A 773 42.23 -15.10 -28.09
CA GLY A 773 40.90 -15.20 -27.51
C GLY A 773 40.07 -16.36 -28.09
N ASP A 774 39.05 -16.81 -27.37
CA ASP A 774 38.12 -17.84 -27.83
C ASP A 774 37.23 -17.37 -28.97
N ILE A 775 36.92 -18.23 -29.94
CA ILE A 775 36.11 -17.87 -31.14
C ILE A 775 34.73 -17.35 -30.77
N SER A 776 34.07 -17.97 -29.79
CA SER A 776 32.72 -17.55 -29.38
C SER A 776 32.73 -16.18 -28.72
N SER A 777 33.69 -15.92 -27.86
CA SER A 777 33.94 -14.63 -27.22
C SER A 777 34.33 -13.58 -28.24
N TRP A 778 35.18 -13.92 -29.18
CA TRP A 778 35.59 -13.04 -30.28
C TRP A 778 34.44 -12.64 -31.19
N LYS A 779 33.55 -13.58 -31.56
CA LYS A 779 32.34 -13.27 -32.34
C LYS A 779 31.39 -12.34 -31.57
N LYS A 780 31.20 -12.58 -30.28
CA LYS A 780 30.31 -11.80 -29.45
C LYS A 780 30.81 -10.36 -29.21
N THR A 781 32.07 -10.19 -28.90
CA THR A 781 32.69 -8.87 -28.71
C THR A 781 32.72 -8.07 -30.01
N ASN A 782 33.00 -8.73 -31.17
CA ASN A 782 32.94 -8.07 -32.46
C ASN A 782 31.56 -7.62 -32.87
N SER A 783 30.49 -8.28 -32.41
CA SER A 783 29.14 -7.81 -32.67
C SER A 783 28.86 -6.43 -32.03
N LEU A 784 29.39 -6.18 -30.81
CA LEU A 784 29.32 -4.90 -30.14
C LEU A 784 30.23 -3.86 -30.84
N PHE A 785 31.46 -4.20 -31.10
CA PHE A 785 32.42 -3.34 -31.79
C PHE A 785 31.95 -2.88 -33.18
N LEU A 786 31.51 -3.78 -34.02
CA LEU A 786 31.00 -3.43 -35.36
C LEU A 786 29.69 -2.60 -35.28
N SER A 787 28.90 -2.76 -34.21
CA SER A 787 27.77 -1.87 -33.97
C SER A 787 28.21 -0.44 -33.64
N SER A 788 29.32 -0.29 -32.91
CA SER A 788 29.95 1.02 -32.64
C SER A 788 30.50 1.64 -33.91
N ILE A 789 31.19 0.87 -34.74
CA ILE A 789 31.70 1.35 -36.03
C ILE A 789 30.56 1.81 -36.96
N ARG A 790 29.46 1.08 -37.02
CA ARG A 790 28.28 1.51 -37.80
C ARG A 790 27.73 2.87 -37.37
N LYS A 791 27.82 3.19 -36.10
CA LYS A 791 27.41 4.53 -35.61
C LYS A 791 28.31 5.62 -36.16
N GLN A 792 29.62 5.35 -36.31
CA GLN A 792 30.57 6.32 -36.89
C GLN A 792 30.24 6.66 -38.36
N PHE A 793 29.80 5.68 -39.15
CA PHE A 793 29.32 5.93 -40.50
C PHE A 793 28.04 6.78 -40.52
N LEU A 794 27.15 6.65 -39.54
CA LEU A 794 25.99 7.53 -39.41
C LEU A 794 26.38 8.96 -39.02
N ILE A 795 27.42 9.11 -38.19
CA ILE A 795 28.01 10.42 -37.84
C ILE A 795 28.63 11.04 -39.07
N TRP A 796 29.44 10.30 -39.84
CA TRP A 796 30.02 10.76 -41.10
C TRP A 796 29.00 11.38 -42.04
N ARG A 797 27.81 10.80 -42.14
CA ARG A 797 26.72 11.32 -42.96
C ARG A 797 26.27 12.74 -42.53
N THR A 798 26.41 13.08 -41.29
CA THR A 798 26.02 14.36 -40.72
C THR A 798 27.13 15.43 -40.78
N VAL A 799 28.36 15.04 -41.13
CA VAL A 799 29.49 15.95 -41.25
C VAL A 799 29.26 16.90 -42.45
N PRO A 800 29.47 18.23 -42.27
CA PRO A 800 29.31 19.22 -43.33
C PRO A 800 30.24 18.90 -44.51
N GLN A 801 29.81 19.25 -45.73
CA GLN A 801 30.54 18.92 -46.96
C GLN A 801 31.95 19.54 -46.98
N GLY A 802 32.12 20.76 -46.41
CA GLY A 802 33.42 21.38 -46.34
C GLY A 802 34.43 20.62 -45.45
N GLU A 803 33.96 20.03 -44.37
CA GLU A 803 34.78 19.21 -43.47
C GLU A 803 35.11 17.85 -44.11
N LYS A 804 34.15 17.24 -44.85
CA LYS A 804 34.40 16.00 -45.61
C LYS A 804 35.53 16.18 -46.65
N VAL A 805 35.53 17.31 -47.38
CA VAL A 805 36.60 17.64 -48.29
C VAL A 805 37.96 17.80 -47.57
N ALA A 806 37.95 18.45 -46.38
CA ALA A 806 39.17 18.58 -45.60
C ALA A 806 39.73 17.26 -45.10
N TYR A 807 38.83 16.30 -44.74
CA TYR A 807 39.25 14.92 -44.43
C TYR A 807 39.86 14.21 -45.65
N ALA A 808 39.22 14.31 -46.80
CA ALA A 808 39.73 13.71 -48.03
C ALA A 808 41.11 14.28 -48.42
N ASP A 809 41.30 15.64 -48.35
CA ASP A 809 42.58 16.28 -48.63
C ASP A 809 43.68 15.83 -47.64
N ARG A 810 43.37 15.56 -46.39
CA ARG A 810 44.32 15.01 -45.40
C ARG A 810 44.74 13.57 -45.75
N ALA A 811 43.76 12.73 -46.09
CA ALA A 811 44.00 11.37 -46.51
C ALA A 811 44.89 11.28 -47.77
N GLU A 812 44.61 12.12 -48.79
CA GLU A 812 45.41 12.17 -50.02
C GLU A 812 46.85 12.56 -49.75
N ARG A 813 47.10 13.54 -48.88
CA ARG A 813 48.43 13.96 -48.43
C ARG A 813 49.18 12.81 -47.71
N THR A 814 48.47 12.15 -46.77
CA THR A 814 49.06 11.05 -46.00
C THR A 814 49.47 9.87 -46.91
N LEU A 815 48.72 9.64 -47.99
CA LEU A 815 48.98 8.57 -48.95
C LEU A 815 49.97 8.94 -50.09
N GLY A 816 50.48 10.19 -50.06
CA GLY A 816 51.44 10.63 -51.10
C GLY A 816 50.84 10.81 -52.50
N LYS A 817 49.49 10.85 -52.59
CA LYS A 817 48.77 11.20 -53.83
C LYS A 817 48.65 12.71 -53.90
N GLU A 818 49.68 13.40 -54.45
CA GLU A 818 49.58 14.85 -54.78
C GLU A 818 48.52 15.04 -55.86
N ALA A 819 47.64 16.03 -55.59
CA ALA A 819 46.62 16.41 -56.53
C ALA A 819 47.24 16.75 -57.88
N VAL A 820 46.98 15.93 -58.90
CA VAL A 820 47.09 16.40 -60.28
C VAL A 820 45.99 17.40 -60.51
N ALA A 821 46.30 18.66 -60.28
CA ALA A 821 45.45 19.76 -60.66
C ALA A 821 45.28 19.78 -62.19
N GLY A 822 44.08 19.54 -62.65
CA GLY A 822 43.58 19.71 -63.93
C GLY A 822 42.25 20.42 -63.94
#